data_c7a706dcf20a32b7f4de07996fd091dd
#
_entry.id   c7a706dcf20a32b7f4de07996fd091dd
#
_cell.length_a   1.000
_cell.length_b   1.000
_cell.length_c   1.000
_cell.angle_alpha   90.00
_cell.angle_beta   90.00
_cell.angle_gamma   90.00
#
_symmetry.space_group_name_H-M   'P 1'
#
loop_
_entity.id
_entity.type
_entity.pdbx_description
1 polymer ?
#
loop_
_entity_poly.entity_id
_entity_poly.type
_entity_poly.pdbx_seq_one_letter_code
_entity_poly.pdbx_strand_id
1 'polypeptide(L)'
;MDGKEFMVGDTKTALKNIPTSIINNIKAYDKQSDEARVTGIDDGEEETVLDFGVKKGMNKGIFSNIDLGIGTKNRYSERGMVAFFNDKFKLMGFASANNTNDMGFGGGHRGGFGNTRQGLNATKMVGLNMVYDNNKTLQWDGSLRWNHADGDLNTKTNIERYVANNNSYSTSFGQQYTRSNAWNGNFRMEWKPDSLWNIMFRPNFSISKNDGRTVSSSASYNADPYKYTSNPLSAEGLTMLNQQGHLVNKQQNTTISYGDNKQVSGMLQVNRRLSKNGRNISLRTSAGYSKSDSKTFSTQDLEYYQLMDALGNHKIFQAYRYNLMPTKSSNYGIRATYSEPIAKKTYLQFRYGFKYSTSKSDRSTYDLSSLGAGFFNGVTPEYRAWNNYLSLLPNALDTYYNTDLSRFSEYKTYTHEARLMLRMNKEKWQLNVGIQVEPQHTNYQQNYLGSSVNISKNFVNWSPRLDFRYRFNKQSNLRINYKGTTNQPSMSQLLSIVDNTDPQNISVGNSDLKPEFENNFRFFYNNFIQSHMQSIMTFIHFTTKRNAIGNSVTYNATTGARTIQPVNVDGNWGLNAAVMYNTSIDSAGVWNINTFTQGSYNRFASLLQQNVQSVLEKNITQNLTLGERLSASYRNSWLEIELDGTLDYTHTKNNLQAANNQNTWRFSYGTNVNVMLPWNMTIATDLHEQSRRGYNDASLNTNELIWNAQLSQSFLRGNALTMSVQFYDILRQQSNLSRVINATMRTDTEYNSINSYIMFKASYRLNLFGGKAAWSKGENHSRSRGGFNRDRQGGGGFVYH
;
A
#
# COMPACT_ATOMS: atom_id res chain seq x y z
N MET A 1 2.86 -15.46 20.31
CA MET A 1 3.90 -16.24 20.98
C MET A 1 3.28 -16.90 22.20
N ASP A 2 3.29 -18.21 22.28
CA ASP A 2 2.53 -19.04 23.26
C ASP A 2 1.03 -18.71 23.28
N GLY A 3 0.41 -18.58 22.12
CA GLY A 3 -0.99 -18.22 21.93
C GLY A 3 -1.34 -16.76 22.21
N LYS A 4 -0.36 -15.92 22.58
CA LYS A 4 -0.54 -14.49 22.88
C LYS A 4 -0.10 -13.64 21.72
N GLU A 5 -0.83 -12.56 21.46
CA GLU A 5 -0.41 -11.58 20.48
C GLU A 5 0.85 -10.86 20.97
N PHE A 6 1.85 -10.85 20.11
CA PHE A 6 3.12 -10.19 20.38
C PHE A 6 3.58 -9.55 19.07
N MET A 7 3.99 -8.30 19.10
CA MET A 7 4.34 -7.52 17.92
C MET A 7 3.17 -7.36 16.94
N VAL A 8 2.04 -6.88 17.43
CA VAL A 8 0.83 -6.66 16.64
C VAL A 8 1.13 -5.80 15.40
N GLY A 9 0.82 -6.34 14.23
CA GLY A 9 1.06 -5.67 12.94
C GLY A 9 2.50 -5.75 12.41
N ASP A 10 3.43 -6.43 13.10
CA ASP A 10 4.82 -6.55 12.67
C ASP A 10 5.40 -7.97 12.77
N THR A 11 4.77 -8.88 12.06
CA THR A 11 5.16 -10.29 11.97
C THR A 11 6.61 -10.46 11.48
N LYS A 12 7.08 -9.58 10.59
CA LYS A 12 8.43 -9.68 10.03
C LYS A 12 9.51 -9.35 11.04
N THR A 13 9.28 -8.36 11.89
CA THR A 13 10.19 -8.06 12.98
C THR A 13 10.28 -9.23 13.97
N ALA A 14 9.15 -9.88 14.27
CA ALA A 14 9.13 -11.08 15.09
C ALA A 14 9.97 -12.19 14.46
N LEU A 15 9.74 -12.52 13.19
CA LEU A 15 10.45 -13.57 12.46
C LEU A 15 11.97 -13.34 12.37
N LYS A 16 12.39 -12.10 12.21
CA LYS A 16 13.82 -11.77 12.07
C LYS A 16 14.59 -11.73 13.38
N ASN A 17 13.91 -11.43 14.48
CA ASN A 17 14.59 -11.06 15.71
C ASN A 17 14.35 -12.02 16.88
N ILE A 18 13.33 -12.86 16.85
CA ILE A 18 13.12 -13.86 17.90
C ILE A 18 14.19 -14.94 17.76
N PRO A 19 14.99 -15.19 18.82
CA PRO A 19 16.04 -16.22 18.80
C PRO A 19 15.45 -17.62 18.56
N THR A 20 15.92 -18.32 17.54
CA THR A 20 15.47 -19.70 17.28
C THR A 20 15.78 -20.65 18.43
N SER A 21 16.80 -20.35 19.22
CA SER A 21 17.19 -21.13 20.41
C SER A 21 16.12 -21.23 21.49
N ILE A 22 15.22 -20.23 21.60
CA ILE A 22 14.12 -20.23 22.56
C ILE A 22 12.84 -20.88 21.99
N ILE A 23 12.76 -21.08 20.69
CA ILE A 23 11.57 -21.60 20.02
C ILE A 23 11.54 -23.13 20.10
N ASN A 24 10.43 -23.66 20.57
CA ASN A 24 10.16 -25.11 20.59
C ASN A 24 9.46 -25.56 19.30
N ASN A 25 8.43 -24.84 18.91
CA ASN A 25 7.66 -25.12 17.68
C ASN A 25 7.06 -23.82 17.11
N ILE A 26 6.70 -23.88 15.84
CA ILE A 26 5.97 -22.81 15.16
C ILE A 26 4.66 -23.43 14.66
N LYS A 27 3.54 -22.80 15.02
CA LYS A 27 2.21 -23.20 14.55
C LYS A 27 1.67 -22.10 13.65
N ALA A 28 1.24 -22.46 12.47
CA ALA A 28 0.43 -21.61 11.61
C ALA A 28 -1.03 -22.05 11.76
N TYR A 29 -1.92 -21.13 12.12
CA TYR A 29 -3.34 -21.44 12.22
C TYR A 29 -4.18 -20.20 11.92
N ASP A 30 -5.42 -20.43 11.50
CA ASP A 30 -6.39 -19.36 11.29
C ASP A 30 -6.97 -18.96 12.64
N LYS A 31 -6.60 -17.77 13.09
CA LYS A 31 -7.12 -17.15 14.30
C LYS A 31 -8.48 -16.54 13.98
N GLN A 32 -9.47 -16.93 14.74
CA GLN A 32 -10.81 -16.38 14.65
C GLN A 32 -10.81 -14.86 14.94
N SER A 33 -11.74 -14.15 14.31
CA SER A 33 -11.99 -12.75 14.65
C SER A 33 -12.30 -12.60 16.14
N ASP A 34 -12.12 -11.40 16.68
CA ASP A 34 -12.46 -11.16 18.08
C ASP A 34 -13.95 -11.42 18.39
N GLU A 35 -14.83 -11.12 17.44
CA GLU A 35 -16.25 -11.41 17.57
C GLU A 35 -16.52 -12.91 17.61
N ALA A 36 -15.90 -13.67 16.68
CA ALA A 36 -16.03 -15.12 16.64
C ALA A 36 -15.45 -15.81 17.87
N ARG A 37 -14.28 -15.36 18.33
CA ARG A 37 -13.60 -15.89 19.52
C ARG A 37 -14.42 -15.68 20.80
N VAL A 38 -15.05 -14.53 20.92
CA VAL A 38 -15.83 -14.19 22.12
C VAL A 38 -17.21 -14.82 22.09
N THR A 39 -17.86 -14.83 20.95
CA THR A 39 -19.19 -15.41 20.80
C THR A 39 -19.18 -16.92 20.67
N GLY A 40 -18.03 -17.51 20.29
CA GLY A 40 -17.89 -18.91 19.96
C GLY A 40 -18.57 -19.27 18.62
N ILE A 41 -18.97 -18.27 17.84
CA ILE A 41 -19.61 -18.42 16.54
C ILE A 41 -18.62 -17.92 15.50
N ASP A 42 -18.11 -18.81 14.68
CA ASP A 42 -17.22 -18.48 13.60
C ASP A 42 -17.95 -17.57 12.58
N ASP A 43 -17.36 -16.42 12.30
CA ASP A 43 -17.92 -15.40 11.41
C ASP A 43 -17.31 -15.40 10.01
N GLY A 44 -16.37 -16.31 9.77
CA GLY A 44 -15.65 -16.41 8.52
C GLY A 44 -14.56 -15.32 8.34
N GLU A 45 -14.40 -14.45 9.32
CA GLU A 45 -13.34 -13.43 9.34
C GLU A 45 -12.18 -13.96 10.18
N GLU A 46 -11.37 -14.83 9.58
CA GLU A 46 -10.18 -15.40 10.24
C GLU A 46 -8.91 -14.77 9.66
N GLU A 47 -7.91 -14.64 10.52
CA GLU A 47 -6.58 -14.15 10.18
C GLU A 47 -5.56 -15.28 10.38
N THR A 48 -4.77 -15.59 9.37
CA THR A 48 -3.70 -16.60 9.52
C THR A 48 -2.58 -16.00 10.37
N VAL A 49 -2.30 -16.62 11.51
CA VAL A 49 -1.26 -16.20 12.45
C VAL A 49 -0.19 -17.27 12.60
N LEU A 50 1.04 -16.81 12.88
CA LEU A 50 2.15 -17.65 13.28
C LEU A 50 2.32 -17.55 14.80
N ASP A 51 2.18 -18.67 15.50
CA ASP A 51 2.42 -18.76 16.93
C ASP A 51 3.75 -19.51 17.21
N PHE A 52 4.64 -18.83 17.91
CA PHE A 52 5.93 -19.34 18.32
C PHE A 52 5.79 -19.93 19.73
N GLY A 53 5.77 -21.25 19.82
CA GLY A 53 5.82 -21.93 21.11
C GLY A 53 7.22 -21.84 21.70
N VAL A 54 7.34 -21.34 22.94
CA VAL A 54 8.62 -21.17 23.64
C VAL A 54 8.98 -22.45 24.40
N LYS A 55 10.26 -22.83 24.42
CA LYS A 55 10.76 -23.95 25.20
C LYS A 55 10.47 -23.76 26.68
N LYS A 56 10.16 -24.85 27.38
CA LYS A 56 9.91 -24.84 28.83
C LYS A 56 11.08 -24.19 29.58
N GLY A 57 10.80 -23.20 30.43
CA GLY A 57 11.83 -22.45 31.18
C GLY A 57 12.46 -21.27 30.42
N MET A 58 12.14 -21.09 29.13
CA MET A 58 12.64 -19.98 28.31
C MET A 58 11.62 -18.83 28.13
N ASN A 59 10.56 -18.82 28.93
CA ASN A 59 9.54 -17.77 28.97
C ASN A 59 9.93 -16.56 29.84
N LYS A 60 11.12 -16.62 30.49
CA LYS A 60 11.70 -15.54 31.30
C LYS A 60 13.11 -15.24 30.83
N GLY A 61 13.41 -13.98 30.53
CA GLY A 61 14.75 -13.58 30.13
C GLY A 61 14.78 -12.28 29.36
N ILE A 62 15.97 -11.96 28.90
CA ILE A 62 16.26 -10.77 28.10
C ILE A 62 16.94 -11.24 26.81
N PHE A 63 16.52 -10.70 25.69
CA PHE A 63 17.32 -10.75 24.49
C PHE A 63 17.50 -9.37 23.88
N SER A 64 18.61 -9.18 23.21
CA SER A 64 18.93 -7.96 22.51
C SER A 64 19.61 -8.30 21.17
N ASN A 65 19.30 -7.50 20.16
CA ASN A 65 19.97 -7.52 18.87
C ASN A 65 20.33 -6.09 18.49
N ILE A 66 21.61 -5.85 18.24
CA ILE A 66 22.13 -4.55 17.82
C ILE A 66 22.88 -4.77 16.51
N ASP A 67 22.46 -4.11 15.46
CA ASP A 67 23.09 -4.12 14.13
C ASP A 67 23.56 -2.69 13.83
N LEU A 68 24.84 -2.51 13.59
CA LEU A 68 25.45 -1.24 13.23
C LEU A 68 26.12 -1.38 11.86
N GLY A 69 25.80 -0.50 10.94
CA GLY A 69 26.36 -0.52 9.59
C GLY A 69 26.75 0.86 9.11
N ILE A 70 27.93 0.96 8.54
CA ILE A 70 28.46 2.15 7.87
C ILE A 70 28.93 1.77 6.48
N GLY A 71 28.67 2.63 5.49
CA GLY A 71 28.95 2.33 4.10
C GLY A 71 29.52 3.50 3.32
N THR A 72 30.00 3.19 2.14
CA THR A 72 30.39 4.21 1.15
C THR A 72 29.20 5.09 0.76
N LYS A 73 29.45 6.26 0.18
CA LYS A 73 28.43 7.24 -0.22
C LYS A 73 27.55 7.69 0.95
N ASN A 74 28.15 7.81 2.15
CA ASN A 74 27.46 8.21 3.39
C ASN A 74 26.26 7.32 3.74
N ARG A 75 26.30 6.03 3.38
CA ARG A 75 25.26 5.07 3.76
C ARG A 75 25.46 4.60 5.19
N TYR A 76 24.37 4.51 5.92
CA TYR A 76 24.34 3.96 7.27
C TYR A 76 23.08 3.12 7.49
N SER A 77 23.18 2.13 8.37
CA SER A 77 22.06 1.29 8.76
C SER A 77 22.26 0.84 10.20
N GLU A 78 21.50 1.40 11.10
CA GLU A 78 21.57 1.15 12.54
C GLU A 78 20.24 0.56 13.00
N ARG A 79 20.29 -0.49 13.80
CA ARG A 79 19.11 -1.13 14.35
C ARG A 79 19.43 -1.69 15.73
N GLY A 80 18.57 -1.42 16.69
CA GLY A 80 18.67 -1.95 18.04
C GLY A 80 17.32 -2.45 18.53
N MET A 81 17.32 -3.59 19.20
CA MET A 81 16.14 -4.11 19.85
C MET A 81 16.54 -4.76 21.19
N VAL A 82 15.75 -4.49 22.21
CA VAL A 82 15.84 -5.14 23.51
C VAL A 82 14.46 -5.63 23.90
N ALA A 83 14.36 -6.89 24.30
CA ALA A 83 13.10 -7.46 24.75
C ALA A 83 13.30 -8.16 26.09
N PHE A 84 12.40 -7.88 27.02
CA PHE A 84 12.28 -8.49 28.31
C PHE A 84 11.02 -9.34 28.38
N PHE A 85 11.15 -10.58 28.77
CA PHE A 85 10.05 -11.52 28.95
C PHE A 85 9.93 -11.99 30.39
N ASN A 86 8.70 -11.99 30.88
CA ASN A 86 8.29 -12.66 32.09
C ASN A 86 6.96 -13.39 31.81
N ASP A 87 6.54 -14.31 32.66
CA ASP A 87 5.32 -15.13 32.46
C ASP A 87 4.07 -14.31 32.13
N LYS A 88 3.91 -13.16 32.79
CA LYS A 88 2.74 -12.29 32.63
C LYS A 88 2.99 -11.03 31.82
N PHE A 89 4.24 -10.60 31.71
CA PHE A 89 4.61 -9.31 31.13
C PHE A 89 5.71 -9.47 30.09
N LYS A 90 5.53 -8.86 28.96
CA LYS A 90 6.53 -8.77 27.89
C LYS A 90 6.69 -7.31 27.50
N LEU A 91 7.94 -6.86 27.43
CA LEU A 91 8.31 -5.51 27.02
C LEU A 91 9.34 -5.60 25.92
N MET A 92 9.17 -4.82 24.86
CA MET A 92 10.15 -4.71 23.79
C MET A 92 10.31 -3.24 23.40
N GLY A 93 11.56 -2.77 23.48
CA GLY A 93 11.98 -1.51 22.92
C GLY A 93 12.81 -1.74 21.65
N PHE A 94 12.62 -0.89 20.65
CA PHE A 94 13.38 -0.96 19.41
C PHE A 94 13.62 0.42 18.81
N ALA A 95 14.76 0.55 18.14
CA ALA A 95 15.13 1.77 17.42
C ALA A 95 15.84 1.41 16.12
N SER A 96 15.65 2.20 15.10
CA SER A 96 16.40 2.07 13.84
C SER A 96 16.62 3.43 13.19
N ALA A 97 17.74 3.55 12.49
CA ALA A 97 18.05 4.68 11.64
C ALA A 97 18.81 4.17 10.41
N ASN A 98 18.41 4.58 9.22
CA ASN A 98 19.10 4.22 8.00
C ASN A 98 18.77 5.17 6.85
N ASN A 99 19.64 5.18 5.84
CA ASN A 99 19.42 5.83 4.55
C ASN A 99 19.63 4.87 3.37
N THR A 100 19.35 3.60 3.59
CA THR A 100 19.46 2.50 2.61
C THR A 100 18.11 2.06 2.06
N ASN A 101 17.09 2.90 2.15
CA ASN A 101 15.69 2.57 1.81
C ASN A 101 15.08 1.42 2.63
N ASP A 102 15.68 1.02 3.73
CA ASP A 102 15.11 0.04 4.67
C ASP A 102 14.05 0.73 5.54
N MET A 103 12.87 0.13 5.67
CA MET A 103 11.79 0.63 6.53
C MET A 103 12.04 0.39 8.02
N GLY A 104 13.18 -0.15 8.38
CA GLY A 104 13.45 -0.55 9.75
C GLY A 104 12.51 -1.66 10.22
N PHE A 105 12.00 -1.55 11.46
CA PHE A 105 11.09 -2.55 12.03
C PHE A 105 9.65 -2.46 11.52
N GLY A 106 9.23 -1.37 10.90
CA GLY A 106 7.85 -1.12 10.46
C GLY A 106 7.58 -1.34 8.98
N GLY A 107 8.61 -1.65 8.22
CA GLY A 107 8.51 -1.76 6.78
C GLY A 107 8.20 -3.16 6.30
N GLY A 108 7.17 -3.29 5.48
CA GLY A 108 6.84 -4.52 4.77
C GLY A 108 7.87 -4.94 3.72
N HIS A 109 9.15 -4.53 3.81
CA HIS A 109 10.12 -4.81 2.77
C HIS A 109 11.08 -5.93 3.13
N ARG A 110 11.29 -6.73 2.16
CA ARG A 110 12.12 -7.91 2.00
C ARG A 110 13.57 -7.61 2.37
N GLY A 111 14.11 -8.37 3.28
CA GLY A 111 15.56 -8.35 3.55
C GLY A 111 16.32 -9.09 2.47
N GLY A 112 16.27 -8.59 1.24
CA GLY A 112 17.13 -9.02 0.14
C GLY A 112 18.01 -7.86 -0.28
N PHE A 113 19.00 -8.11 -1.10
CA PHE A 113 19.82 -7.06 -1.73
C PHE A 113 19.02 -6.17 -2.68
N GLY A 114 17.80 -6.56 -3.06
CA GLY A 114 16.95 -5.80 -3.96
C GLY A 114 16.34 -4.59 -3.25
N ASN A 115 16.78 -3.40 -3.59
CA ASN A 115 16.18 -2.15 -3.21
C ASN A 115 15.07 -1.81 -4.20
N THR A 116 13.83 -2.11 -3.83
CA THR A 116 12.65 -1.86 -4.68
C THR A 116 11.93 -0.57 -4.33
N ARG A 117 12.44 0.22 -3.37
CA ARG A 117 11.83 1.49 -3.01
C ARG A 117 12.19 2.57 -4.00
N GLN A 118 11.18 3.31 -4.41
CA GLN A 118 11.32 4.48 -5.25
C GLN A 118 12.01 5.61 -4.48
N GLY A 119 12.96 6.28 -5.12
CA GLY A 119 13.66 7.41 -4.55
C GLY A 119 14.76 7.04 -3.53
N LEU A 120 15.36 8.06 -2.98
CA LEU A 120 16.30 7.97 -1.88
C LEU A 120 15.58 8.29 -0.59
N ASN A 121 15.53 7.34 0.35
CA ASN A 121 14.80 7.52 1.59
C ASN A 121 15.71 7.27 2.80
N ALA A 122 15.64 8.19 3.76
CA ALA A 122 16.21 8.02 5.08
C ALA A 122 15.10 7.88 6.10
N THR A 123 15.20 6.91 6.98
CA THR A 123 14.18 6.65 8.00
C THR A 123 14.80 6.51 9.38
N LYS A 124 14.09 7.04 10.38
CA LYS A 124 14.41 6.85 11.80
C LYS A 124 13.14 6.40 12.50
N MET A 125 13.27 5.48 13.42
CA MET A 125 12.15 4.96 14.17
C MET A 125 12.56 4.59 15.58
N VAL A 126 11.68 4.88 16.53
CA VAL A 126 11.76 4.40 17.91
C VAL A 126 10.40 3.85 18.29
N GLY A 127 10.36 2.71 18.95
CA GLY A 127 9.10 2.10 19.36
C GLY A 127 9.20 1.28 20.63
N LEU A 128 8.05 1.13 21.26
CA LEU A 128 7.86 0.36 22.47
C LEU A 128 6.61 -0.50 22.30
N ASN A 129 6.73 -1.79 22.57
CA ASN A 129 5.60 -2.73 22.65
C ASN A 129 5.53 -3.32 24.04
N MET A 130 4.33 -3.39 24.58
CA MET A 130 4.05 -3.96 25.90
C MET A 130 2.89 -4.95 25.81
N VAL A 131 2.99 -6.07 26.49
CA VAL A 131 1.92 -7.06 26.62
C VAL A 131 1.84 -7.52 28.06
N TYR A 132 0.65 -7.51 28.61
CA TYR A 132 0.35 -8.07 29.94
C TYR A 132 -0.80 -9.06 29.82
N ASP A 133 -0.68 -10.18 30.51
CA ASP A 133 -1.74 -11.17 30.58
C ASP A 133 -1.63 -11.91 31.92
N ASN A 134 -2.64 -11.76 32.77
CA ASN A 134 -2.69 -12.47 34.03
C ASN A 134 -3.07 -13.96 33.90
N ASN A 135 -3.27 -14.45 32.67
CA ASN A 135 -3.71 -15.80 32.30
C ASN A 135 -5.10 -16.18 32.84
N LYS A 136 -5.91 -15.22 33.26
CA LYS A 136 -7.23 -15.44 33.87
C LYS A 136 -8.29 -14.50 33.28
N THR A 137 -8.25 -13.27 33.72
CA THR A 137 -9.36 -12.32 33.50
C THR A 137 -8.96 -11.09 32.70
N LEU A 138 -7.69 -10.69 32.74
CA LEU A 138 -7.24 -9.42 32.17
C LEU A 138 -6.04 -9.63 31.26
N GLN A 139 -6.19 -9.20 30.04
CA GLN A 139 -5.12 -9.08 29.05
C GLN A 139 -5.12 -7.66 28.49
N TRP A 140 -3.94 -7.06 28.33
CA TRP A 140 -3.78 -5.86 27.55
C TRP A 140 -2.46 -5.86 26.80
N ASP A 141 -2.45 -5.21 25.67
CA ASP A 141 -1.29 -4.93 24.85
C ASP A 141 -1.34 -3.48 24.36
N GLY A 142 -0.16 -2.91 24.14
CA GLY A 142 -0.04 -1.55 23.66
C GLY A 142 1.26 -1.34 22.92
N SER A 143 1.22 -0.44 21.95
CA SER A 143 2.42 0.03 21.27
C SER A 143 2.44 1.55 21.12
N LEU A 144 3.63 2.10 21.23
CA LEU A 144 3.92 3.49 20.91
C LEU A 144 5.08 3.52 19.93
N ARG A 145 4.92 4.26 18.83
CA ARG A 145 5.94 4.35 17.79
C ARG A 145 6.08 5.78 17.29
N TRP A 146 7.31 6.23 17.23
CA TRP A 146 7.71 7.43 16.50
C TRP A 146 8.42 7.03 15.21
N ASN A 147 8.06 7.65 14.11
CA ASN A 147 8.68 7.47 12.81
C ASN A 147 9.06 8.84 12.24
N HIS A 148 10.25 8.91 11.68
CA HIS A 148 10.71 10.04 10.87
C HIS A 148 11.17 9.50 9.52
N ALA A 149 10.77 10.16 8.43
CA ALA A 149 11.23 9.81 7.11
C ALA A 149 11.52 11.08 6.30
N ASP A 150 12.66 11.07 5.62
CA ASP A 150 13.02 12.02 4.57
C ASP A 150 13.09 11.26 3.25
N GLY A 151 12.54 11.83 2.18
CA GLY A 151 12.54 11.25 0.84
C GLY A 151 12.97 12.25 -0.21
N ASP A 152 13.79 11.81 -1.17
CA ASP A 152 14.12 12.50 -2.41
C ASP A 152 13.81 11.57 -3.57
N LEU A 153 12.76 11.91 -4.29
CA LEU A 153 12.24 11.14 -5.41
C LEU A 153 12.37 11.94 -6.70
N ASN A 154 13.16 11.44 -7.63
CA ASN A 154 13.20 11.92 -9.00
C ASN A 154 12.40 10.96 -9.88
N THR A 155 11.55 11.48 -10.73
CA THR A 155 10.75 10.70 -11.67
C THR A 155 10.91 11.24 -13.08
N LYS A 156 11.06 10.34 -14.04
CA LYS A 156 10.84 10.61 -15.46
C LYS A 156 9.62 9.80 -15.87
N THR A 157 8.57 10.47 -16.35
CA THR A 157 7.30 9.82 -16.66
C THR A 157 6.93 10.08 -18.11
N ASN A 158 6.62 9.02 -18.83
CA ASN A 158 6.10 9.05 -20.18
C ASN A 158 4.66 8.56 -20.17
N ILE A 159 3.74 9.37 -20.70
CA ILE A 159 2.33 9.05 -20.77
C ILE A 159 1.91 9.05 -22.23
N GLU A 160 1.25 7.98 -22.62
CA GLU A 160 0.51 7.89 -23.86
C GLU A 160 -0.97 7.80 -23.54
N ARG A 161 -1.76 8.75 -23.99
CA ARG A 161 -3.22 8.77 -23.82
C ARG A 161 -3.88 8.22 -25.05
N TYR A 162 -4.81 7.30 -24.81
CA TYR A 162 -5.60 6.68 -25.86
C TYR A 162 -6.71 7.64 -26.31
N VAL A 163 -6.36 8.55 -27.21
CA VAL A 163 -7.28 9.50 -27.84
C VAL A 163 -7.36 9.09 -29.31
N ALA A 164 -8.56 8.76 -29.82
CA ALA A 164 -8.69 8.24 -31.17
C ALA A 164 -8.19 9.24 -32.20
N ASN A 165 -7.53 8.75 -33.24
CA ASN A 165 -6.93 9.42 -34.42
C ASN A 165 -5.65 10.23 -34.18
N ASN A 166 -5.40 10.75 -33.01
CA ASN A 166 -4.13 11.40 -32.68
C ASN A 166 -3.79 11.09 -31.21
N ASN A 167 -2.89 10.13 -30.97
CA ASN A 167 -2.41 9.86 -29.64
C ASN A 167 -1.86 11.14 -29.02
N SER A 168 -2.22 11.38 -27.77
CA SER A 168 -1.63 12.45 -27.00
C SER A 168 -0.52 11.89 -26.14
N TYR A 169 0.65 12.44 -26.29
CA TYR A 169 1.84 12.05 -25.53
C TYR A 169 2.20 13.15 -24.55
N SER A 170 2.75 12.77 -23.42
CA SER A 170 3.42 13.74 -22.56
C SER A 170 4.61 13.12 -21.86
N THR A 171 5.65 13.91 -21.72
CA THR A 171 6.82 13.56 -20.93
C THR A 171 6.93 14.53 -19.77
N SER A 172 7.23 14.04 -18.58
CA SER A 172 7.48 14.88 -17.42
C SER A 172 8.73 14.43 -16.67
N PHE A 173 9.42 15.41 -16.08
CA PHE A 173 10.42 15.22 -15.07
C PHE A 173 9.94 15.85 -13.78
N GLY A 174 10.03 15.14 -12.67
CA GLY A 174 9.64 15.62 -11.36
C GLY A 174 10.66 15.30 -10.29
N GLN A 175 10.87 16.22 -9.38
CA GLN A 175 11.62 16.02 -8.14
C GLN A 175 10.73 16.32 -6.96
N GLN A 176 10.65 15.39 -6.02
CA GLN A 176 9.85 15.52 -4.82
C GLN A 176 10.70 15.27 -3.58
N TYR A 177 10.82 16.29 -2.76
CA TYR A 177 11.34 16.16 -1.40
C TYR A 177 10.19 16.03 -0.42
N THR A 178 10.27 15.04 0.45
CA THR A 178 9.26 14.81 1.49
C THR A 178 9.93 14.63 2.84
N ARG A 179 9.27 15.13 3.87
CA ARG A 179 9.64 14.89 5.25
C ARG A 179 8.40 14.58 6.05
N SER A 180 8.46 13.55 6.84
CA SER A 180 7.37 13.19 7.74
C SER A 180 7.87 12.89 9.15
N ASN A 181 7.07 13.30 10.13
CA ASN A 181 7.22 12.93 11.54
C ASN A 181 5.87 12.43 12.03
N ALA A 182 5.82 11.22 12.56
CA ALA A 182 4.58 10.63 13.01
C ALA A 182 4.75 9.92 14.36
N TRP A 183 3.82 10.16 15.25
CA TRP A 183 3.60 9.38 16.46
C TRP A 183 2.34 8.56 16.30
N ASN A 184 2.43 7.27 16.54
CA ASN A 184 1.31 6.34 16.50
C ASN A 184 1.26 5.57 17.81
N GLY A 185 0.10 5.51 18.40
CA GLY A 185 -0.15 4.71 19.59
C GLY A 185 -1.41 3.91 19.46
N ASN A 186 -1.36 2.66 19.88
CA ASN A 186 -2.52 1.80 20.01
C ASN A 186 -2.48 1.09 21.35
N PHE A 187 -3.65 0.79 21.85
CA PHE A 187 -3.83 0.02 23.06
C PHE A 187 -5.04 -0.89 22.89
N ARG A 188 -4.93 -2.11 23.42
CA ARG A 188 -6.04 -3.05 23.50
C ARG A 188 -6.11 -3.62 24.89
N MET A 189 -7.26 -3.60 25.47
CA MET A 189 -7.57 -4.27 26.73
C MET A 189 -8.72 -5.24 26.52
N GLU A 190 -8.58 -6.44 26.99
CA GLU A 190 -9.63 -7.45 27.09
C GLU A 190 -9.79 -7.88 28.53
N TRP A 191 -10.99 -7.70 29.05
CA TRP A 191 -11.34 -8.04 30.41
C TRP A 191 -12.50 -9.04 30.42
N LYS A 192 -12.28 -10.16 31.06
CA LYS A 192 -13.25 -11.25 31.28
C LYS A 192 -13.52 -11.39 32.78
N PRO A 193 -14.45 -10.59 33.36
CA PRO A 193 -14.78 -10.69 34.77
C PRO A 193 -15.16 -12.11 35.19
N ASP A 194 -15.88 -12.80 34.31
CA ASP A 194 -16.30 -14.18 34.46
C ASP A 194 -16.40 -14.89 33.07
N SER A 195 -16.95 -16.08 33.03
CA SER A 195 -17.12 -16.89 31.82
C SER A 195 -18.25 -16.40 30.88
N LEU A 196 -19.06 -15.43 31.30
CA LEU A 196 -20.22 -14.92 30.56
C LEU A 196 -19.92 -13.60 29.89
N TRP A 197 -19.01 -12.79 30.45
CA TRP A 197 -18.71 -11.47 29.97
C TRP A 197 -17.33 -11.39 29.33
N ASN A 198 -17.27 -10.63 28.24
CA ASN A 198 -16.03 -10.18 27.64
C ASN A 198 -16.15 -8.70 27.27
N ILE A 199 -15.27 -7.89 27.79
CA ILE A 199 -15.22 -6.45 27.56
C ILE A 199 -13.90 -6.15 26.88
N MET A 200 -13.97 -5.48 25.74
CA MET A 200 -12.81 -5.09 24.94
C MET A 200 -12.80 -3.59 24.72
N PHE A 201 -11.67 -2.95 24.99
CA PHE A 201 -11.45 -1.53 24.75
C PHE A 201 -10.22 -1.33 23.90
N ARG A 202 -10.34 -0.57 22.78
CA ARG A 202 -9.28 -0.32 21.81
C ARG A 202 -9.20 1.15 21.44
N PRO A 203 -8.48 2.00 22.15
CA PRO A 203 -8.12 3.34 21.70
C PRO A 203 -6.90 3.30 20.78
N ASN A 204 -6.86 4.22 19.83
CA ASN A 204 -5.69 4.52 19.02
C ASN A 204 -5.55 6.02 18.78
N PHE A 205 -4.33 6.48 18.56
CA PHE A 205 -4.06 7.83 18.10
C PHE A 205 -2.94 7.87 17.07
N SER A 206 -3.00 8.87 16.21
CA SER A 206 -1.95 9.19 15.25
C SER A 206 -1.80 10.71 15.17
N ILE A 207 -0.57 11.17 15.30
CA ILE A 207 -0.21 12.58 15.14
C ILE A 207 0.93 12.63 14.14
N SER A 208 0.76 13.36 13.04
CA SER A 208 1.79 13.47 12.02
C SER A 208 1.93 14.87 11.47
N LYS A 209 3.17 15.24 11.17
CA LYS A 209 3.54 16.44 10.45
C LYS A 209 4.27 16.03 9.17
N ASN A 210 3.84 16.60 8.05
CA ASN A 210 4.37 16.29 6.74
C ASN A 210 4.72 17.56 6.01
N ASP A 211 5.96 17.67 5.57
CA ASP A 211 6.45 18.75 4.73
C ASP A 211 6.83 18.18 3.37
N GLY A 212 6.60 18.94 2.31
CA GLY A 212 6.97 18.52 0.97
C GLY A 212 7.28 19.68 0.05
N ARG A 213 8.17 19.40 -0.91
CA ARG A 213 8.42 20.27 -2.06
C ARG A 213 8.44 19.42 -3.31
N THR A 214 7.63 19.77 -4.29
CA THR A 214 7.62 19.13 -5.60
C THR A 214 7.93 20.18 -6.65
N VAL A 215 8.88 19.89 -7.52
CA VAL A 215 9.17 20.67 -8.72
C VAL A 215 8.97 19.75 -9.90
N SER A 216 8.21 20.17 -10.89
CA SER A 216 8.00 19.37 -12.09
C SER A 216 8.03 20.24 -13.35
N SER A 217 8.56 19.64 -14.40
CA SER A 217 8.51 20.18 -15.76
C SER A 217 7.89 19.11 -16.65
N SER A 218 6.93 19.49 -17.49
CA SER A 218 6.27 18.57 -18.41
C SER A 218 6.00 19.25 -19.75
N ALA A 219 5.89 18.44 -20.78
CA ALA A 219 5.43 18.89 -22.09
C ALA A 219 4.47 17.85 -22.68
N SER A 220 3.50 18.34 -23.46
CA SER A 220 2.54 17.53 -24.19
C SER A 220 2.78 17.63 -25.67
N TYR A 221 2.57 16.52 -26.37
CA TYR A 221 2.87 16.38 -27.80
C TYR A 221 1.68 15.74 -28.54
N ASN A 222 1.50 16.12 -29.81
CA ASN A 222 0.51 15.52 -30.69
C ASN A 222 1.06 14.32 -31.50
N ALA A 223 2.32 13.98 -31.35
CA ALA A 223 2.98 12.81 -31.92
C ALA A 223 3.93 12.21 -30.88
N ASP A 224 4.35 10.95 -31.07
CA ASP A 224 5.32 10.29 -30.20
C ASP A 224 6.67 11.04 -30.26
N PRO A 225 7.10 11.74 -29.20
CA PRO A 225 8.27 12.59 -29.21
C PRO A 225 9.57 11.80 -29.39
N TYR A 226 9.60 10.54 -29.00
CA TYR A 226 10.80 9.67 -29.10
C TYR A 226 11.13 9.24 -30.52
N LYS A 227 10.24 9.49 -31.48
CA LYS A 227 10.54 9.33 -32.91
C LYS A 227 11.45 10.44 -33.45
N TYR A 228 11.51 11.57 -32.74
CA TYR A 228 12.21 12.78 -33.19
C TYR A 228 13.45 13.10 -32.35
N THR A 229 13.39 12.83 -31.05
CA THR A 229 14.47 13.11 -30.11
C THR A 229 14.53 12.10 -28.97
N SER A 230 15.71 11.77 -28.50
CA SER A 230 15.91 10.92 -27.33
C SER A 230 15.62 11.63 -25.99
N ASN A 231 15.61 12.96 -25.99
CA ASN A 231 15.33 13.75 -24.79
C ASN A 231 14.29 14.86 -25.08
N PRO A 232 12.99 14.53 -25.05
CA PRO A 232 11.91 15.46 -25.41
C PRO A 232 11.78 16.71 -24.53
N LEU A 233 12.33 16.70 -23.31
CA LEU A 233 12.28 17.82 -22.38
C LEU A 233 13.55 18.69 -22.39
N SER A 234 14.59 18.33 -23.15
CA SER A 234 15.76 19.21 -23.31
C SER A 234 15.40 20.46 -24.12
N ALA A 235 16.18 21.51 -23.98
CA ALA A 235 15.97 22.75 -24.73
C ALA A 235 15.98 22.51 -26.24
N GLU A 236 16.93 21.69 -26.71
CA GLU A 236 17.06 21.30 -28.12
C GLU A 236 15.86 20.44 -28.58
N GLY A 237 15.45 19.47 -27.74
CA GLY A 237 14.32 18.60 -28.03
C GLY A 237 13.00 19.38 -28.14
N LEU A 238 12.74 20.30 -27.22
CA LEU A 238 11.56 21.16 -27.24
C LEU A 238 11.57 22.09 -28.46
N THR A 239 12.72 22.68 -28.81
CA THR A 239 12.86 23.52 -30.00
C THR A 239 12.58 22.75 -31.28
N MET A 240 13.15 21.55 -31.43
CA MET A 240 12.94 20.68 -32.56
C MET A 240 11.45 20.27 -32.70
N LEU A 241 10.82 19.82 -31.60
CA LEU A 241 9.42 19.41 -31.60
C LEU A 241 8.47 20.58 -31.87
N ASN A 242 8.80 21.79 -31.43
CA ASN A 242 8.06 23.01 -31.76
C ASN A 242 8.17 23.38 -33.23
N GLN A 243 9.38 23.35 -33.79
CA GLN A 243 9.60 23.63 -35.24
C GLN A 243 8.85 22.68 -36.17
N GLN A 244 8.65 21.44 -35.73
CA GLN A 244 7.91 20.41 -36.45
C GLN A 244 6.39 20.47 -36.16
N GLY A 245 5.91 21.40 -35.31
CA GLY A 245 4.50 21.52 -34.96
C GLY A 245 3.98 20.40 -34.02
N HIS A 246 4.87 19.67 -33.36
CA HIS A 246 4.49 18.58 -32.48
C HIS A 246 4.35 18.96 -31.00
N LEU A 247 4.94 20.10 -30.59
CA LEU A 247 4.80 20.58 -29.22
C LEU A 247 3.45 21.29 -29.03
N VAL A 248 2.65 20.82 -28.08
CA VAL A 248 1.31 21.37 -27.76
C VAL A 248 1.39 22.38 -26.63
N ASN A 249 2.00 21.97 -25.52
CA ASN A 249 2.22 22.85 -24.37
C ASN A 249 3.45 22.42 -23.57
N LYS A 250 3.94 23.35 -22.75
CA LYS A 250 4.97 23.13 -21.74
C LYS A 250 4.48 23.69 -20.43
N GLN A 251 4.69 22.96 -19.37
CA GLN A 251 4.25 23.34 -18.02
C GLN A 251 5.39 23.18 -17.02
N GLN A 252 5.52 24.17 -16.14
CA GLN A 252 6.40 24.13 -14.99
C GLN A 252 5.56 24.34 -13.72
N ASN A 253 5.75 23.49 -12.73
CA ASN A 253 5.03 23.57 -11.46
C ASN A 253 6.02 23.48 -10.31
N THR A 254 5.79 24.30 -9.30
CA THR A 254 6.39 24.13 -7.98
C THR A 254 5.28 24.07 -6.94
N THR A 255 5.34 23.10 -6.05
CA THR A 255 4.40 22.98 -4.95
C THR A 255 5.17 22.76 -3.65
N ILE A 256 4.84 23.53 -2.64
CA ILE A 256 5.35 23.39 -1.28
C ILE A 256 4.16 23.14 -0.39
N SER A 257 4.22 22.10 0.41
CA SER A 257 3.12 21.68 1.27
C SER A 257 3.57 21.44 2.70
N TYR A 258 2.66 21.71 3.61
CA TYR A 258 2.76 21.40 5.02
C TYR A 258 1.43 20.83 5.51
N GLY A 259 1.48 19.73 6.25
CA GLY A 259 0.32 19.09 6.86
C GLY A 259 0.56 18.78 8.33
N ASP A 260 -0.37 19.18 9.19
CA ASP A 260 -0.45 18.75 10.60
C ASP A 260 -1.74 17.94 10.77
N ASN A 261 -1.60 16.63 11.01
CA ASN A 261 -2.71 15.70 11.11
C ASN A 261 -2.77 15.12 12.52
N LYS A 262 -3.95 15.16 13.12
CA LYS A 262 -4.23 14.58 14.44
C LYS A 262 -5.47 13.70 14.35
N GLN A 263 -5.34 12.46 14.75
CA GLN A 263 -6.43 11.50 14.76
C GLN A 263 -6.47 10.77 16.10
N VAL A 264 -7.65 10.67 16.66
CA VAL A 264 -7.93 9.85 17.85
C VAL A 264 -9.17 9.05 17.55
N SER A 265 -9.17 7.76 17.85
CA SER A 265 -10.34 6.92 17.76
C SER A 265 -10.32 5.85 18.84
N GLY A 266 -11.50 5.33 19.16
CA GLY A 266 -11.66 4.28 20.14
C GLY A 266 -12.88 3.41 19.86
N MET A 267 -12.80 2.18 20.34
CA MET A 267 -13.87 1.21 20.28
C MET A 267 -14.01 0.55 21.65
N LEU A 268 -15.24 0.46 22.15
CA LEU A 268 -15.64 -0.35 23.29
C LEU A 268 -16.61 -1.43 22.79
N GLN A 269 -16.30 -2.69 23.07
CA GLN A 269 -17.17 -3.82 22.77
C GLN A 269 -17.45 -4.61 24.03
N VAL A 270 -18.72 -4.85 24.30
CA VAL A 270 -19.20 -5.62 25.42
C VAL A 270 -19.97 -6.82 24.88
N ASN A 271 -19.55 -8.02 25.23
CA ASN A 271 -20.19 -9.25 24.81
C ASN A 271 -20.67 -10.00 26.04
N ARG A 272 -21.87 -10.53 25.96
CA ARG A 272 -22.47 -11.37 27.00
C ARG A 272 -23.03 -12.66 26.42
N ARG A 273 -22.55 -13.77 26.97
CA ARG A 273 -23.13 -15.09 26.69
C ARG A 273 -24.39 -15.24 27.52
N LEU A 274 -25.52 -15.52 26.87
CA LEU A 274 -26.83 -15.66 27.50
C LEU A 274 -27.18 -17.12 27.79
N SER A 275 -26.61 -18.08 27.05
CA SER A 275 -26.81 -19.51 27.29
C SER A 275 -25.59 -20.34 26.91
N LYS A 276 -25.53 -21.57 27.42
CA LYS A 276 -24.51 -22.57 27.09
C LYS A 276 -24.59 -23.01 25.62
N ASN A 277 -25.73 -22.90 24.98
CA ASN A 277 -25.96 -23.29 23.57
C ASN A 277 -25.45 -22.28 22.55
N GLY A 278 -24.78 -21.17 23.00
CA GLY A 278 -24.19 -20.18 22.12
C GLY A 278 -25.08 -18.94 21.87
N ARG A 279 -26.26 -18.81 22.58
CA ARG A 279 -27.00 -17.55 22.54
C ARG A 279 -26.18 -16.43 23.14
N ASN A 280 -26.02 -15.34 22.44
CA ASN A 280 -25.18 -14.21 22.89
C ASN A 280 -25.71 -12.86 22.35
N ILE A 281 -25.31 -11.80 23.05
CA ILE A 281 -25.51 -10.43 22.63
C ILE A 281 -24.17 -9.69 22.69
N SER A 282 -23.91 -8.88 21.69
CA SER A 282 -22.73 -8.01 21.61
C SER A 282 -23.16 -6.58 21.35
N LEU A 283 -22.64 -5.66 22.14
CA LEU A 283 -22.79 -4.22 21.92
C LEU A 283 -21.41 -3.64 21.62
N ARG A 284 -21.28 -2.93 20.50
CA ARG A 284 -20.06 -2.26 20.11
C ARG A 284 -20.35 -0.77 19.89
N THR A 285 -19.56 0.07 20.56
CA THR A 285 -19.55 1.51 20.33
C THR A 285 -18.20 1.93 19.77
N SER A 286 -18.20 2.94 18.91
CA SER A 286 -16.98 3.50 18.34
C SER A 286 -17.11 5.02 18.24
N ALA A 287 -16.00 5.71 18.46
CA ALA A 287 -15.89 7.15 18.25
C ALA A 287 -14.56 7.47 17.61
N GLY A 288 -14.54 8.46 16.73
CA GLY A 288 -13.32 8.93 16.09
C GLY A 288 -13.40 10.43 15.82
N TYR A 289 -12.27 11.08 15.95
CA TYR A 289 -12.07 12.47 15.60
C TYR A 289 -10.76 12.63 14.85
N SER A 290 -10.77 13.40 13.77
CA SER A 290 -9.57 13.80 13.08
C SER A 290 -9.60 15.28 12.73
N LYS A 291 -8.42 15.89 12.83
CA LYS A 291 -8.16 17.26 12.40
C LYS A 291 -6.92 17.26 11.51
N SER A 292 -7.04 17.87 10.35
CA SER A 292 -5.94 18.07 9.41
C SER A 292 -5.86 19.55 9.06
N ASP A 293 -4.73 20.17 9.31
CA ASP A 293 -4.43 21.54 8.88
C ASP A 293 -3.41 21.44 7.74
N SER A 294 -3.86 21.65 6.50
CA SER A 294 -3.01 21.61 5.31
C SER A 294 -2.77 23.03 4.80
N LYS A 295 -1.54 23.32 4.41
CA LYS A 295 -1.11 24.56 3.79
C LYS A 295 -0.32 24.22 2.54
N THR A 296 -0.62 24.90 1.45
CA THR A 296 0.03 24.61 0.17
C THR A 296 0.28 25.91 -0.57
N PHE A 297 1.51 26.11 -1.00
CA PHE A 297 1.87 27.12 -1.97
C PHE A 297 2.18 26.45 -3.30
N SER A 298 1.60 26.96 -4.39
CA SER A 298 1.83 26.40 -5.72
C SER A 298 2.05 27.49 -6.74
N THR A 299 3.02 27.28 -7.64
CA THR A 299 3.21 28.03 -8.86
C THR A 299 2.97 27.13 -10.04
N GLN A 300 2.27 27.62 -11.04
CA GLN A 300 2.02 26.93 -12.30
C GLN A 300 2.25 27.93 -13.43
N ASP A 301 3.19 27.60 -14.30
CA ASP A 301 3.46 28.32 -15.53
C ASP A 301 3.20 27.37 -16.70
N LEU A 302 2.25 27.73 -17.57
CA LEU A 302 1.82 26.92 -18.69
C LEU A 302 1.87 27.75 -19.98
N GLU A 303 2.68 27.33 -20.92
CA GLU A 303 2.86 27.93 -22.23
C GLU A 303 2.23 27.04 -23.31
N TYR A 304 1.34 27.62 -24.12
CA TYR A 304 0.67 26.96 -25.22
C TYR A 304 1.35 27.27 -26.54
N TYR A 305 1.85 26.28 -27.23
CA TYR A 305 2.54 26.44 -28.52
C TYR A 305 1.60 26.41 -29.72
N GLN A 306 0.37 25.91 -29.52
CA GLN A 306 -0.68 25.85 -30.56
C GLN A 306 -1.69 27.01 -30.43
N LEU A 307 -1.55 27.89 -29.45
CA LEU A 307 -2.40 29.06 -29.23
C LEU A 307 -1.57 30.32 -29.17
N MET A 308 -2.00 31.34 -29.93
CA MET A 308 -1.37 32.66 -29.91
C MET A 308 -2.29 33.67 -29.20
N ASP A 309 -1.68 34.68 -28.60
CA ASP A 309 -2.38 35.87 -28.12
C ASP A 309 -2.68 36.85 -29.28
N ALA A 310 -3.33 37.96 -28.95
CA ALA A 310 -3.68 38.98 -29.93
C ALA A 310 -2.45 39.67 -30.59
N LEU A 311 -1.27 39.51 -30.00
CA LEU A 311 0.01 40.07 -30.47
C LEU A 311 0.84 39.03 -31.24
N GLY A 312 0.35 37.79 -31.41
CA GLY A 312 1.07 36.73 -32.09
C GLY A 312 2.10 36.00 -31.23
N ASN A 313 2.12 36.20 -29.90
CA ASN A 313 2.96 35.47 -28.99
C ASN A 313 2.24 34.19 -28.49
N HIS A 314 2.99 33.21 -28.03
CA HIS A 314 2.42 32.05 -27.39
C HIS A 314 1.57 32.45 -26.17
N LYS A 315 0.36 31.89 -26.08
CA LYS A 315 -0.52 32.17 -24.94
C LYS A 315 0.07 31.54 -23.67
N ILE A 316 0.16 32.34 -22.61
CA ILE A 316 0.68 31.91 -21.31
C ILE A 316 -0.45 31.91 -20.28
N PHE A 317 -0.52 30.88 -19.45
CA PHE A 317 -1.36 30.84 -18.26
C PHE A 317 -0.45 30.71 -17.02
N GLN A 318 -0.68 31.57 -16.03
CA GLN A 318 0.05 31.58 -14.76
C GLN A 318 -0.93 31.53 -13.59
N ALA A 319 -0.64 30.65 -12.63
CA ALA A 319 -1.40 30.57 -11.40
C ALA A 319 -0.45 30.39 -10.21
N TYR A 320 -0.42 31.39 -9.36
CA TYR A 320 0.37 31.38 -8.13
C TYR A 320 -0.59 31.46 -6.95
N ARG A 321 -0.69 30.38 -6.17
CA ARG A 321 -1.74 30.24 -5.16
C ARG A 321 -1.18 29.80 -3.83
N TYR A 322 -1.68 30.42 -2.77
CA TYR A 322 -1.50 29.94 -1.41
C TYR A 322 -2.84 29.45 -0.87
N ASN A 323 -2.88 28.20 -0.40
CA ASN A 323 -4.09 27.56 0.11
C ASN A 323 -3.93 27.21 1.58
N LEU A 324 -4.90 27.57 2.39
CA LEU A 324 -5.11 27.09 3.75
C LEU A 324 -6.32 26.15 3.72
N MET A 325 -6.19 24.92 4.21
CA MET A 325 -7.28 23.94 4.16
C MET A 325 -7.39 23.17 5.48
N PRO A 326 -7.98 23.77 6.51
CA PRO A 326 -8.36 23.03 7.71
C PRO A 326 -9.50 22.05 7.40
N THR A 327 -9.35 20.80 7.84
CA THR A 327 -10.37 19.77 7.73
C THR A 327 -10.61 19.14 9.09
N LYS A 328 -11.87 18.98 9.47
CA LYS A 328 -12.28 18.32 10.71
C LYS A 328 -13.28 17.21 10.37
N SER A 329 -13.08 16.03 10.93
CA SER A 329 -14.00 14.91 10.77
C SER A 329 -14.28 14.25 12.10
N SER A 330 -15.54 13.87 12.32
CA SER A 330 -15.98 13.12 13.49
C SER A 330 -16.87 11.96 13.06
N ASN A 331 -16.77 10.85 13.75
CA ASN A 331 -17.66 9.72 13.55
C ASN A 331 -18.03 9.07 14.88
N TYR A 332 -19.28 8.62 15.00
CA TYR A 332 -19.82 7.89 16.14
C TYR A 332 -20.62 6.72 15.62
N GLY A 333 -20.46 5.58 16.24
CA GLY A 333 -21.22 4.39 15.86
C GLY A 333 -21.61 3.55 17.06
N ILE A 334 -22.80 2.98 17.00
CA ILE A 334 -23.29 1.96 17.92
C ILE A 334 -23.81 0.79 17.12
N ARG A 335 -23.50 -0.43 17.55
CA ARG A 335 -23.91 -1.65 16.87
C ARG A 335 -24.26 -2.71 17.90
N ALA A 336 -25.46 -3.26 17.78
CA ALA A 336 -25.92 -4.41 18.55
C ALA A 336 -25.99 -5.64 17.64
N THR A 337 -25.47 -6.75 18.12
CA THR A 337 -25.52 -8.06 17.44
C THR A 337 -26.12 -9.07 18.38
N TYR A 338 -27.17 -9.79 17.93
CA TYR A 338 -27.79 -10.88 18.64
C TYR A 338 -27.68 -12.17 17.85
N SER A 339 -27.31 -13.24 18.50
CA SER A 339 -27.15 -14.56 17.88
C SER A 339 -28.03 -15.58 18.61
N GLU A 340 -28.94 -16.20 17.86
CA GLU A 340 -29.86 -17.22 18.33
C GLU A 340 -29.47 -18.59 17.77
N PRO A 341 -29.22 -19.60 18.63
CA PRO A 341 -29.03 -20.98 18.19
C PRO A 341 -30.36 -21.59 17.79
N ILE A 342 -30.55 -21.87 16.50
CA ILE A 342 -31.78 -22.45 15.96
C ILE A 342 -31.67 -23.96 15.78
N ALA A 343 -30.45 -24.52 15.71
CA ALA A 343 -30.17 -25.94 15.71
C ALA A 343 -28.72 -26.21 16.19
N LYS A 344 -28.31 -27.47 16.34
CA LYS A 344 -26.95 -27.85 16.74
C LYS A 344 -25.94 -27.26 15.76
N LYS A 345 -25.06 -26.35 16.29
CA LYS A 345 -24.04 -25.63 15.52
C LYS A 345 -24.63 -24.82 14.35
N THR A 346 -25.83 -24.30 14.51
CA THR A 346 -26.53 -23.47 13.52
C THR A 346 -27.15 -22.28 14.24
N TYR A 347 -26.84 -21.07 13.74
CA TYR A 347 -27.19 -19.82 14.38
C TYR A 347 -27.83 -18.87 13.38
N LEU A 348 -28.87 -18.18 13.82
CA LEU A 348 -29.41 -17.00 13.15
C LEU A 348 -28.88 -15.76 13.86
N GLN A 349 -28.17 -14.92 13.13
CA GLN A 349 -27.57 -13.71 13.68
C GLN A 349 -28.23 -12.49 13.08
N PHE A 350 -28.77 -11.65 13.96
CA PHE A 350 -29.29 -10.34 13.62
C PHE A 350 -28.36 -9.26 14.14
N ARG A 351 -28.08 -8.24 13.30
CA ARG A 351 -27.28 -7.09 13.66
C ARG A 351 -28.03 -5.82 13.26
N TYR A 352 -28.06 -4.89 14.18
CA TYR A 352 -28.48 -3.52 13.89
C TYR A 352 -27.39 -2.56 14.33
N GLY A 353 -27.12 -1.55 13.49
CA GLY A 353 -26.16 -0.51 13.77
C GLY A 353 -26.65 0.86 13.33
N PHE A 354 -26.17 1.87 14.01
CA PHE A 354 -26.31 3.27 13.62
C PHE A 354 -24.91 3.90 13.60
N LYS A 355 -24.63 4.67 12.54
CA LYS A 355 -23.40 5.43 12.40
C LYS A 355 -23.72 6.84 11.94
N TYR A 356 -23.16 7.81 12.65
CA TYR A 356 -23.10 9.21 12.24
C TYR A 356 -21.68 9.57 11.87
N SER A 357 -21.49 10.28 10.77
CA SER A 357 -20.20 10.85 10.40
C SER A 357 -20.36 12.25 9.83
N THR A 358 -19.45 13.14 10.20
CA THR A 358 -19.37 14.48 9.63
C THR A 358 -17.94 14.78 9.21
N SER A 359 -17.81 15.51 8.12
CA SER A 359 -16.52 16.02 7.63
C SER A 359 -16.73 17.44 7.11
N LYS A 360 -15.95 18.36 7.63
CA LYS A 360 -15.96 19.78 7.25
C LYS A 360 -14.58 20.17 6.76
N SER A 361 -14.51 20.73 5.56
CA SER A 361 -13.30 21.27 4.95
C SER A 361 -13.54 22.72 4.54
N ASP A 362 -12.62 23.60 4.88
CA ASP A 362 -12.72 25.05 4.63
C ASP A 362 -11.42 25.53 4.01
N ARG A 363 -11.37 25.50 2.67
CA ARG A 363 -10.19 25.93 1.93
C ARG A 363 -10.28 27.42 1.62
N SER A 364 -9.36 28.21 2.18
CA SER A 364 -9.12 29.61 1.80
C SER A 364 -7.99 29.64 0.77
N THR A 365 -8.26 30.25 -0.38
CA THR A 365 -7.29 30.41 -1.47
C THR A 365 -6.93 31.88 -1.63
N TYR A 366 -5.65 32.16 -1.63
CA TYR A 366 -5.08 33.47 -1.88
C TYR A 366 -4.40 33.42 -3.25
N ASP A 367 -4.89 34.25 -4.18
CA ASP A 367 -4.40 34.30 -5.55
C ASP A 367 -3.29 35.36 -5.66
N LEU A 368 -2.07 34.89 -5.81
CA LEU A 368 -0.87 35.71 -5.89
C LEU A 368 -0.42 35.93 -7.35
N SER A 369 -1.24 35.57 -8.32
CA SER A 369 -0.89 35.60 -9.76
C SER A 369 -0.62 37.04 -10.24
N SER A 370 -1.23 38.03 -9.61
CA SER A 370 -0.99 39.48 -9.92
C SER A 370 0.42 39.95 -9.64
N LEU A 371 1.19 39.24 -8.81
CA LEU A 371 2.60 39.58 -8.52
C LEU A 371 3.55 39.21 -9.68
N GLY A 372 3.09 38.32 -10.59
CA GLY A 372 3.84 37.88 -11.76
C GLY A 372 5.00 36.94 -11.45
N ALA A 373 5.54 36.28 -12.46
CA ALA A 373 6.63 35.31 -12.36
C ALA A 373 7.92 35.95 -11.75
N GLY A 374 8.21 37.21 -12.04
CA GLY A 374 9.40 37.91 -11.55
C GLY A 374 9.51 37.96 -10.03
N PHE A 375 8.38 38.07 -9.32
CA PHE A 375 8.37 38.05 -7.87
C PHE A 375 8.81 36.69 -7.31
N PHE A 376 8.45 35.58 -7.98
CA PHE A 376 8.73 34.22 -7.52
C PHE A 376 10.07 33.66 -8.01
N ASN A 377 10.72 34.29 -9.02
CA ASN A 377 12.00 33.81 -9.56
C ASN A 377 13.17 33.97 -8.57
N GLY A 378 13.08 34.91 -7.63
CA GLY A 378 14.10 35.13 -6.60
C GLY A 378 13.77 34.46 -5.26
N VAL A 379 12.57 33.92 -5.12
CA VAL A 379 12.10 33.30 -3.88
C VAL A 379 12.32 31.80 -3.96
N THR A 380 13.45 31.31 -3.43
CA THR A 380 13.64 29.89 -3.21
C THR A 380 13.05 29.54 -1.86
N PRO A 381 11.88 28.91 -1.79
CA PRO A 381 11.33 28.49 -0.51
C PRO A 381 12.26 27.46 0.11
N GLU A 382 12.81 27.78 1.26
CA GLU A 382 13.61 26.82 2.00
C GLU A 382 12.72 25.64 2.42
N TYR A 383 13.26 24.45 2.29
CA TYR A 383 12.66 23.26 2.85
C TYR A 383 12.51 23.42 4.36
N ARG A 384 11.30 23.48 4.89
CA ARG A 384 10.84 23.81 6.25
C ARG A 384 10.59 25.29 6.57
N ALA A 385 11.09 26.22 5.81
CA ALA A 385 10.85 27.67 5.99
C ALA A 385 9.91 28.20 4.89
N TRP A 386 9.01 27.40 4.43
CA TRP A 386 8.08 27.68 3.34
C TRP A 386 7.13 28.87 3.62
N ASN A 387 7.04 29.36 4.87
CA ASN A 387 6.34 30.60 5.19
C ASN A 387 7.16 31.87 4.88
N ASN A 388 8.46 31.76 4.65
CA ASN A 388 9.33 32.93 4.50
C ASN A 388 8.93 33.82 3.32
N TYR A 389 8.39 33.23 2.23
CA TYR A 389 7.94 34.03 1.09
C TYR A 389 6.66 34.83 1.38
N LEU A 390 5.83 34.40 2.37
CA LEU A 390 4.68 35.19 2.78
C LEU A 390 5.07 36.50 3.44
N SER A 391 6.22 36.56 4.10
CA SER A 391 6.76 37.81 4.68
C SER A 391 7.31 38.77 3.64
N LEU A 392 7.53 38.31 2.40
CA LEU A 392 8.01 39.13 1.28
C LEU A 392 6.87 39.76 0.46
N LEU A 393 5.61 39.40 0.76
CA LEU A 393 4.46 39.96 0.06
C LEU A 393 4.38 41.48 0.25
N PRO A 394 4.15 42.27 -0.83
CA PRO A 394 4.08 43.71 -0.74
C PRO A 394 2.85 44.22 0.04
N ASN A 395 1.79 43.43 0.13
CA ASN A 395 0.56 43.74 0.87
C ASN A 395 0.22 42.62 1.85
N ALA A 396 -0.70 42.89 2.79
CA ALA A 396 -1.22 41.86 3.68
C ALA A 396 -1.83 40.69 2.89
N LEU A 397 -1.66 39.44 3.40
CA LEU A 397 -2.12 38.25 2.72
C LEU A 397 -3.61 38.31 2.35
N ASP A 398 -4.45 38.85 3.22
CA ASP A 398 -5.91 38.98 3.03
C ASP A 398 -6.30 39.77 1.79
N THR A 399 -5.41 40.66 1.30
CA THR A 399 -5.63 41.42 0.04
C THR A 399 -5.71 40.50 -1.18
N TYR A 400 -5.09 39.33 -1.11
CA TYR A 400 -5.05 38.35 -2.20
C TYR A 400 -6.12 37.25 -2.04
N TYR A 401 -7.03 37.35 -1.04
CA TYR A 401 -8.06 36.39 -0.83
C TYR A 401 -9.01 36.33 -2.04
N ASN A 402 -9.20 35.11 -2.58
CA ASN A 402 -10.05 34.88 -3.73
C ASN A 402 -11.25 34.01 -3.33
N THR A 403 -12.44 34.60 -3.32
CA THR A 403 -13.67 33.93 -2.92
C THR A 403 -14.05 32.78 -3.87
N ASP A 404 -13.87 32.99 -5.18
CA ASP A 404 -14.26 32.00 -6.18
C ASP A 404 -13.39 30.74 -6.13
N LEU A 405 -12.08 30.90 -5.87
CA LEU A 405 -11.15 29.80 -5.71
C LEU A 405 -11.23 29.16 -4.32
N SER A 406 -11.82 29.83 -3.35
CA SER A 406 -12.02 29.30 -2.01
C SER A 406 -13.17 28.30 -1.99
N ARG A 407 -13.05 27.26 -1.15
CA ARG A 407 -14.04 26.18 -1.14
C ARG A 407 -14.38 25.75 0.28
N PHE A 408 -15.63 25.96 0.64
CA PHE A 408 -16.20 25.34 1.81
C PHE A 408 -16.95 24.05 1.43
N SER A 409 -16.84 23.00 2.22
CA SER A 409 -17.68 21.80 2.08
C SER A 409 -17.93 21.12 3.43
N GLU A 410 -19.17 20.71 3.65
CA GLU A 410 -19.58 19.94 4.82
C GLU A 410 -20.44 18.73 4.42
N TYR A 411 -20.05 17.57 4.94
CA TYR A 411 -20.82 16.32 4.83
C TYR A 411 -21.36 15.94 6.20
N LYS A 412 -22.63 15.54 6.25
CA LYS A 412 -23.25 14.89 7.41
C LYS A 412 -23.96 13.64 6.92
N THR A 413 -23.52 12.49 7.39
CA THR A 413 -24.05 11.21 6.95
C THR A 413 -24.58 10.40 8.13
N TYR A 414 -25.80 9.94 7.99
CA TYR A 414 -26.51 9.08 8.93
C TYR A 414 -26.72 7.73 8.24
N THR A 415 -26.18 6.68 8.80
CA THR A 415 -26.27 5.32 8.23
C THR A 415 -26.89 4.38 9.25
N HIS A 416 -27.95 3.69 8.85
CA HIS A 416 -28.52 2.57 9.57
C HIS A 416 -28.04 1.28 8.91
N GLU A 417 -27.61 0.30 9.68
CA GLU A 417 -27.19 -1.02 9.21
C GLU A 417 -28.15 -2.06 9.77
N ALA A 418 -28.80 -2.83 8.92
CA ALA A 418 -29.53 -4.03 9.30
C ALA A 418 -28.93 -5.23 8.59
N ARG A 419 -28.52 -6.27 9.34
CA ARG A 419 -27.90 -7.48 8.79
C ARG A 419 -28.53 -8.72 9.36
N LEU A 420 -28.87 -9.67 8.48
CA LEU A 420 -29.35 -10.99 8.83
C LEU A 420 -28.39 -12.03 8.25
N MET A 421 -27.90 -12.93 9.09
CA MET A 421 -26.95 -13.98 8.70
C MET A 421 -27.37 -15.32 9.26
N LEU A 422 -27.38 -16.34 8.42
CA LEU A 422 -27.45 -17.74 8.81
C LEU A 422 -26.03 -18.30 8.87
N ARG A 423 -25.65 -18.89 10.00
CA ARG A 423 -24.31 -19.46 10.23
C ARG A 423 -24.42 -20.93 10.61
N MET A 424 -23.77 -21.78 9.86
CA MET A 424 -23.75 -23.23 10.08
C MET A 424 -22.31 -23.73 10.20
N ASN A 425 -21.94 -24.23 11.37
CA ASN A 425 -20.58 -24.70 11.68
C ASN A 425 -20.59 -26.20 11.92
N LYS A 426 -20.53 -27.00 10.85
CA LYS A 426 -20.45 -28.44 10.92
C LYS A 426 -18.99 -28.91 10.96
N GLU A 427 -18.75 -30.19 11.21
CA GLU A 427 -17.39 -30.73 11.37
C GLU A 427 -16.51 -30.54 10.12
N LYS A 428 -17.07 -30.86 8.95
CA LYS A 428 -16.35 -30.79 7.68
C LYS A 428 -16.63 -29.52 6.88
N TRP A 429 -17.71 -28.83 7.16
CA TRP A 429 -18.05 -27.64 6.41
C TRP A 429 -18.67 -26.53 7.27
N GLN A 430 -18.51 -25.34 6.80
CA GLN A 430 -19.02 -24.12 7.39
C GLN A 430 -19.68 -23.29 6.30
N LEU A 431 -20.83 -22.72 6.59
CA LEU A 431 -21.57 -21.84 5.70
C LEU A 431 -22.05 -20.62 6.47
N ASN A 432 -21.68 -19.45 5.98
CA ASN A 432 -22.22 -18.16 6.41
C ASN A 432 -22.90 -17.52 5.21
N VAL A 433 -24.21 -17.30 5.27
CA VAL A 433 -24.98 -16.67 4.20
C VAL A 433 -25.91 -15.63 4.77
N GLY A 434 -26.02 -14.49 4.12
CA GLY A 434 -26.92 -13.43 4.58
C GLY A 434 -26.86 -12.18 3.75
N ILE A 435 -27.60 -11.20 4.22
CA ILE A 435 -27.73 -9.90 3.56
C ILE A 435 -27.61 -8.79 4.57
N GLN A 436 -26.99 -7.70 4.14
CA GLN A 436 -26.90 -6.44 4.86
C GLN A 436 -27.55 -5.35 4.02
N VAL A 437 -28.37 -4.55 4.65
CA VAL A 437 -29.04 -3.38 4.06
C VAL A 437 -28.61 -2.15 4.85
N GLU A 438 -28.17 -1.12 4.16
CA GLU A 438 -27.68 0.11 4.78
C GLU A 438 -28.41 1.32 4.18
N PRO A 439 -29.60 1.71 4.72
CA PRO A 439 -30.17 3.01 4.45
C PRO A 439 -29.25 4.13 4.95
N GLN A 440 -28.98 5.08 4.08
CA GLN A 440 -28.08 6.18 4.35
C GLN A 440 -28.75 7.50 3.94
N HIS A 441 -28.73 8.48 4.84
CA HIS A 441 -29.09 9.86 4.56
C HIS A 441 -27.85 10.73 4.61
N THR A 442 -27.59 11.50 3.55
CA THR A 442 -26.43 12.38 3.47
C THR A 442 -26.88 13.81 3.15
N ASN A 443 -26.50 14.73 4.01
CA ASN A 443 -26.58 16.17 3.77
C ASN A 443 -25.21 16.67 3.32
N TYR A 444 -25.19 17.43 2.25
CA TYR A 444 -23.99 18.03 1.70
C TYR A 444 -24.19 19.50 1.41
N GLN A 445 -23.30 20.31 1.94
CA GLN A 445 -23.21 21.74 1.68
C GLN A 445 -21.87 22.07 1.06
N GLN A 446 -21.88 22.90 0.00
CA GLN A 446 -20.66 23.40 -0.63
C GLN A 446 -20.86 24.84 -1.11
N ASN A 447 -19.82 25.66 -0.91
CA ASN A 447 -19.67 26.97 -1.57
C ASN A 447 -18.38 26.92 -2.37
N TYR A 448 -18.46 27.08 -3.69
CA TYR A 448 -17.31 26.97 -4.59
C TYR A 448 -17.63 27.57 -5.96
N LEU A 449 -16.70 28.30 -6.57
CA LEU A 449 -16.83 28.94 -7.90
C LEU A 449 -18.10 29.78 -8.02
N GLY A 450 -18.40 30.61 -7.01
CA GLY A 450 -19.61 31.44 -6.97
C GLY A 450 -20.91 30.66 -6.75
N SER A 451 -20.88 29.32 -6.67
CA SER A 451 -22.06 28.49 -6.47
C SER A 451 -22.19 28.04 -5.01
N SER A 452 -23.38 28.21 -4.44
CA SER A 452 -23.76 27.67 -3.14
C SER A 452 -24.75 26.52 -3.33
N VAL A 453 -24.38 25.35 -2.86
CA VAL A 453 -25.18 24.13 -3.01
C VAL A 453 -25.46 23.53 -1.64
N ASN A 454 -26.72 23.21 -1.39
CA ASN A 454 -27.14 22.47 -0.19
C ASN A 454 -28.11 21.36 -0.64
N ILE A 455 -27.65 20.12 -0.62
CA ILE A 455 -28.43 18.97 -1.08
C ILE A 455 -28.49 17.86 -0.05
N SER A 456 -29.63 17.19 -0.02
CA SER A 456 -29.86 15.98 0.75
C SER A 456 -30.15 14.81 -0.18
N LYS A 457 -29.52 13.68 0.05
CA LYS A 457 -29.75 12.45 -0.72
C LYS A 457 -29.96 11.26 0.21
N ASN A 458 -30.92 10.43 -0.16
CA ASN A 458 -31.17 9.13 0.48
C ASN A 458 -30.66 8.03 -0.43
N PHE A 459 -29.92 7.09 0.15
CA PHE A 459 -29.40 5.93 -0.54
C PHE A 459 -29.75 4.67 0.24
N VAL A 460 -29.86 3.55 -0.47
CA VAL A 460 -29.97 2.23 0.17
C VAL A 460 -28.89 1.33 -0.43
N ASN A 461 -27.95 0.92 0.40
CA ASN A 461 -26.87 0.04 0.01
C ASN A 461 -27.23 -1.41 0.35
N TRP A 462 -26.96 -2.33 -0.56
CA TRP A 462 -27.19 -3.76 -0.40
C TRP A 462 -25.85 -4.49 -0.42
N SER A 463 -25.66 -5.42 0.51
CA SER A 463 -24.45 -6.24 0.59
C SER A 463 -24.81 -7.69 0.91
N PRO A 464 -25.18 -8.49 -0.09
CA PRO A 464 -25.31 -9.94 0.06
C PRO A 464 -23.94 -10.56 0.30
N ARG A 465 -23.88 -11.58 1.15
CA ARG A 465 -22.65 -12.32 1.47
C ARG A 465 -22.88 -13.80 1.52
N LEU A 466 -21.89 -14.57 1.02
CA LEU A 466 -21.78 -15.99 1.20
C LEU A 466 -20.33 -16.32 1.50
N ASP A 467 -20.08 -17.07 2.55
CA ASP A 467 -18.78 -17.66 2.86
C ASP A 467 -19.00 -19.13 3.11
N PHE A 468 -18.40 -19.97 2.27
CA PHE A 468 -18.46 -21.42 2.37
C PHE A 468 -17.06 -21.98 2.51
N ARG A 469 -16.84 -22.81 3.53
CA ARG A 469 -15.59 -23.53 3.74
C ARG A 469 -15.88 -25.02 3.84
N TYR A 470 -15.07 -25.82 3.12
CA TYR A 470 -15.09 -27.28 3.23
C TYR A 470 -13.70 -27.77 3.62
N ARG A 471 -13.62 -28.58 4.67
CA ARG A 471 -12.39 -29.21 5.15
C ARG A 471 -12.38 -30.66 4.72
N PHE A 472 -11.55 -31.03 3.74
CA PHE A 472 -11.35 -32.41 3.32
C PHE A 472 -10.67 -33.19 4.45
N ASN A 473 -9.64 -32.56 5.06
CA ASN A 473 -8.93 -33.06 6.22
C ASN A 473 -8.31 -31.85 6.98
N LYS A 474 -7.41 -32.08 7.95
CA LYS A 474 -6.76 -31.03 8.73
C LYS A 474 -5.79 -30.16 7.91
N GLN A 475 -5.34 -30.65 6.77
CA GLN A 475 -4.31 -30.01 5.92
C GLN A 475 -4.86 -29.58 4.56
N SER A 476 -6.12 -29.89 4.27
CA SER A 476 -6.75 -29.58 2.99
C SER A 476 -8.09 -28.90 3.19
N ASN A 477 -8.25 -27.72 2.65
CA ASN A 477 -9.51 -26.99 2.70
C ASN A 477 -9.80 -26.20 1.41
N LEU A 478 -11.08 -26.01 1.16
CA LEU A 478 -11.63 -25.19 0.11
C LEU A 478 -12.45 -24.08 0.75
N ARG A 479 -12.27 -22.84 0.30
CA ARG A 479 -13.08 -21.70 0.69
C ARG A 479 -13.62 -20.98 -0.55
N ILE A 480 -14.91 -20.68 -0.52
CA ILE A 480 -15.61 -19.87 -1.53
C ILE A 480 -16.25 -18.71 -0.80
N ASN A 481 -15.92 -17.50 -1.25
CA ASN A 481 -16.46 -16.29 -0.68
C ASN A 481 -17.09 -15.42 -1.78
N TYR A 482 -18.31 -14.96 -1.54
CA TYR A 482 -18.99 -13.99 -2.37
C TYR A 482 -19.42 -12.80 -1.54
N LYS A 483 -19.19 -11.61 -2.07
CA LYS A 483 -19.65 -10.35 -1.48
C LYS A 483 -20.12 -9.42 -2.58
N GLY A 484 -21.40 -9.02 -2.51
CA GLY A 484 -21.93 -7.88 -3.26
C GLY A 484 -21.76 -6.58 -2.45
N THR A 485 -21.43 -5.48 -3.11
CA THR A 485 -21.29 -4.17 -2.47
C THR A 485 -21.86 -3.09 -3.37
N THR A 486 -22.76 -2.25 -2.82
CA THR A 486 -23.23 -1.04 -3.49
C THR A 486 -22.27 0.09 -3.17
N ASN A 487 -21.74 0.77 -4.19
CA ASN A 487 -20.90 1.95 -4.07
C ASN A 487 -21.67 3.17 -4.59
N GLN A 488 -21.88 4.16 -3.73
CA GLN A 488 -22.55 5.39 -4.10
C GLN A 488 -21.59 6.37 -4.77
N PRO A 489 -22.03 7.16 -5.77
CA PRO A 489 -21.24 8.28 -6.26
C PRO A 489 -21.02 9.29 -5.11
N SER A 490 -19.86 9.93 -5.11
CA SER A 490 -19.60 11.02 -4.15
C SER A 490 -20.47 12.23 -4.46
N MET A 491 -20.79 13.03 -3.44
CA MET A 491 -21.60 14.25 -3.65
C MET A 491 -20.93 15.21 -4.63
N SER A 492 -19.59 15.31 -4.62
CA SER A 492 -18.85 16.14 -5.58
C SER A 492 -18.99 15.65 -7.03
N GLN A 493 -19.15 14.35 -7.25
CA GLN A 493 -19.42 13.81 -8.59
C GLN A 493 -20.85 14.11 -9.08
N LEU A 494 -21.79 14.28 -8.16
CA LEU A 494 -23.20 14.58 -8.48
C LEU A 494 -23.46 16.07 -8.73
N LEU A 495 -22.50 16.96 -8.43
CA LEU A 495 -22.65 18.39 -8.66
C LEU A 495 -22.21 18.75 -10.08
N SER A 496 -23.11 19.31 -10.89
CA SER A 496 -22.83 19.79 -12.25
C SER A 496 -22.02 21.11 -12.26
N ILE A 497 -20.99 21.20 -11.42
CA ILE A 497 -20.10 22.35 -11.34
C ILE A 497 -18.88 22.08 -12.24
N VAL A 498 -18.56 23.05 -13.11
CA VAL A 498 -17.36 23.01 -13.94
C VAL A 498 -16.19 23.58 -13.13
N ASP A 499 -15.22 22.74 -12.80
CA ASP A 499 -13.97 23.17 -12.19
C ASP A 499 -12.89 23.24 -13.27
N ASN A 500 -12.56 24.45 -13.67
CA ASN A 500 -11.54 24.81 -14.65
C ASN A 500 -10.34 25.55 -14.01
N THR A 501 -10.18 25.44 -12.72
CA THR A 501 -9.08 26.10 -11.97
C THR A 501 -7.70 25.58 -12.36
N ASP A 502 -7.63 24.35 -12.90
CA ASP A 502 -6.53 23.82 -13.69
C ASP A 502 -6.97 23.72 -15.15
N PRO A 503 -6.46 24.58 -16.05
CA PRO A 503 -6.90 24.61 -17.44
C PRO A 503 -6.50 23.37 -18.25
N GLN A 504 -5.58 22.53 -17.75
CA GLN A 504 -5.20 21.26 -18.37
C GLN A 504 -6.09 20.10 -17.93
N ASN A 505 -6.77 20.21 -16.79
CA ASN A 505 -7.60 19.16 -16.21
C ASN A 505 -8.93 19.75 -15.72
N ILE A 506 -9.84 19.97 -16.62
CA ILE A 506 -11.18 20.47 -16.31
C ILE A 506 -12.03 19.30 -15.82
N SER A 507 -12.72 19.48 -14.71
CA SER A 507 -13.64 18.48 -14.18
C SER A 507 -15.07 18.98 -14.14
N VAL A 508 -16.03 18.11 -14.48
CA VAL A 508 -17.47 18.41 -14.49
C VAL A 508 -18.19 17.29 -13.78
N GLY A 509 -19.05 17.61 -12.80
CA GLY A 509 -19.87 16.59 -12.16
C GLY A 509 -21.04 16.14 -13.04
N ASN A 510 -21.72 15.07 -12.60
CA ASN A 510 -22.87 14.50 -13.31
C ASN A 510 -23.97 14.10 -12.30
N SER A 511 -25.09 14.82 -12.32
CA SER A 511 -26.23 14.59 -11.41
C SER A 511 -26.96 13.25 -11.66
N ASP A 512 -26.78 12.66 -12.86
CA ASP A 512 -27.52 11.46 -13.31
C ASP A 512 -26.82 10.16 -12.94
N LEU A 513 -25.70 10.24 -12.21
CA LEU A 513 -24.97 9.06 -11.78
C LEU A 513 -25.81 8.13 -10.92
N LYS A 514 -25.80 6.87 -11.29
CA LYS A 514 -26.42 5.76 -10.56
C LYS A 514 -25.39 5.07 -9.68
N PRO A 515 -25.82 4.46 -8.56
CA PRO A 515 -24.93 3.63 -7.76
C PRO A 515 -24.32 2.48 -8.57
N GLU A 516 -23.05 2.23 -8.32
CA GLU A 516 -22.34 1.05 -8.83
C GLU A 516 -22.64 -0.15 -7.93
N PHE A 517 -22.83 -1.32 -8.51
CA PHE A 517 -22.89 -2.57 -7.77
C PHE A 517 -21.73 -3.49 -8.18
N GLU A 518 -20.89 -3.82 -7.21
CA GLU A 518 -19.70 -4.65 -7.41
C GLU A 518 -19.93 -6.05 -6.82
N ASN A 519 -19.68 -7.08 -7.64
CA ASN A 519 -19.68 -8.48 -7.21
C ASN A 519 -18.25 -8.97 -7.11
N ASN A 520 -17.89 -9.49 -5.95
CA ASN A 520 -16.59 -10.08 -5.66
C ASN A 520 -16.76 -11.57 -5.35
N PHE A 521 -16.15 -12.41 -6.17
CA PHE A 521 -16.08 -13.86 -5.98
C PHE A 521 -14.63 -14.24 -5.70
N ARG A 522 -14.43 -15.00 -4.62
CA ARG A 522 -13.11 -15.50 -4.23
C ARG A 522 -13.18 -17.00 -4.01
N PHE A 523 -12.24 -17.69 -4.61
CA PHE A 523 -12.02 -19.11 -4.44
C PHE A 523 -10.61 -19.32 -3.91
N PHE A 524 -10.49 -20.11 -2.89
CA PHE A 524 -9.21 -20.47 -2.30
C PHE A 524 -9.20 -21.97 -2.00
N TYR A 525 -8.18 -22.66 -2.47
CA TYR A 525 -7.91 -24.04 -2.16
C TYR A 525 -6.49 -24.20 -1.67
N ASN A 526 -6.31 -24.93 -0.58
CA ASN A 526 -4.98 -25.34 -0.15
C ASN A 526 -4.98 -26.83 0.23
N ASN A 527 -3.86 -27.46 -0.03
CA ASN A 527 -3.58 -28.84 0.36
C ASN A 527 -2.11 -28.97 0.73
N PHE A 528 -1.82 -29.63 1.84
CA PHE A 528 -0.47 -29.94 2.28
C PHE A 528 -0.32 -31.44 2.51
N ILE A 529 0.67 -32.07 1.88
CA ILE A 529 1.01 -33.50 2.02
C ILE A 529 2.32 -33.58 2.78
N GLN A 530 2.25 -33.99 4.02
CA GLN A 530 3.41 -33.96 4.94
C GLN A 530 4.52 -34.95 4.53
N SER A 531 4.18 -36.10 3.96
CA SER A 531 5.15 -37.13 3.59
C SER A 531 6.18 -36.67 2.54
N HIS A 532 5.81 -35.71 1.69
CA HIS A 532 6.66 -35.16 0.63
C HIS A 532 6.92 -33.66 0.81
N MET A 533 6.53 -33.07 1.95
CA MET A 533 6.55 -31.60 2.16
C MET A 533 5.91 -30.83 1.00
N GLN A 534 4.93 -31.45 0.35
CA GLN A 534 4.28 -30.94 -0.85
C GLN A 534 3.12 -30.04 -0.47
N SER A 535 3.05 -28.87 -1.05
CA SER A 535 1.92 -27.96 -0.89
C SER A 535 1.44 -27.44 -2.22
N ILE A 536 0.13 -27.41 -2.40
CA ILE A 536 -0.54 -26.71 -3.48
C ILE A 536 -1.49 -25.67 -2.89
N MET A 537 -1.43 -24.45 -3.40
CA MET A 537 -2.34 -23.38 -3.03
C MET A 537 -2.84 -22.71 -4.30
N THR A 538 -4.16 -22.61 -4.42
CA THR A 538 -4.81 -21.96 -5.57
C THR A 538 -5.69 -20.84 -5.07
N PHE A 539 -5.60 -19.71 -5.74
CA PHE A 539 -6.42 -18.54 -5.49
C PHE A 539 -7.03 -18.04 -6.80
N ILE A 540 -8.33 -17.76 -6.79
CA ILE A 540 -9.03 -17.12 -7.91
C ILE A 540 -9.88 -15.99 -7.35
N HIS A 541 -9.77 -14.82 -7.93
CA HIS A 541 -10.57 -13.66 -7.61
C HIS A 541 -11.20 -13.08 -8.88
N PHE A 542 -12.52 -13.09 -8.92
CA PHE A 542 -13.29 -12.52 -10.02
C PHE A 542 -14.14 -11.35 -9.51
N THR A 543 -13.98 -10.20 -10.16
CA THR A 543 -14.73 -8.98 -9.84
C THR A 543 -15.50 -8.53 -11.07
N THR A 544 -16.79 -8.21 -10.92
CA THR A 544 -17.59 -7.60 -12.00
C THR A 544 -18.42 -6.45 -11.43
N LYS A 545 -18.57 -5.39 -12.24
CA LYS A 545 -19.27 -4.17 -11.85
C LYS A 545 -20.44 -3.90 -12.76
N ARG A 546 -21.60 -3.63 -12.18
CA ARG A 546 -22.78 -3.15 -12.85
C ARG A 546 -22.94 -1.66 -12.56
N ASN A 547 -23.33 -0.87 -13.58
CA ASN A 547 -23.35 0.59 -13.52
C ASN A 547 -22.00 1.17 -13.01
N ALA A 548 -20.87 0.60 -13.43
CA ALA A 548 -19.56 1.07 -12.96
C ALA A 548 -19.41 2.57 -13.20
N ILE A 549 -18.96 3.29 -12.17
CA ILE A 549 -18.66 4.71 -12.29
C ILE A 549 -17.28 4.83 -12.94
N GLY A 550 -17.28 5.15 -14.22
CA GLY A 550 -16.10 5.45 -15.03
C GLY A 550 -16.03 6.93 -15.37
N ASN A 551 -15.20 7.28 -16.32
CA ASN A 551 -15.06 8.64 -16.82
C ASN A 551 -15.43 8.74 -18.30
N SER A 552 -16.09 9.83 -18.65
CA SER A 552 -16.10 10.39 -19.98
C SER A 552 -14.94 11.39 -20.07
N VAL A 553 -14.10 11.25 -21.09
CA VAL A 553 -12.94 12.13 -21.30
C VAL A 553 -13.07 12.77 -22.67
N THR A 554 -13.05 14.11 -22.69
CA THR A 554 -12.93 14.89 -23.92
C THR A 554 -11.56 15.54 -23.97
N TYR A 555 -10.87 15.43 -25.07
CA TYR A 555 -9.52 15.96 -25.26
C TYR A 555 -9.55 17.15 -26.23
N ASN A 556 -8.83 18.21 -25.88
CA ASN A 556 -8.62 19.35 -26.75
C ASN A 556 -7.20 19.30 -27.33
N ALA A 557 -7.08 19.02 -28.62
CA ALA A 557 -5.80 18.85 -29.29
C ALA A 557 -4.95 20.13 -29.34
N THR A 558 -5.60 21.30 -29.37
CA THR A 558 -4.91 22.60 -29.45
C THR A 558 -4.28 23.02 -28.13
N THR A 559 -4.95 22.74 -27.00
CA THR A 559 -4.46 23.11 -25.68
C THR A 559 -3.76 21.97 -24.95
N GLY A 560 -4.01 20.74 -25.36
CA GLY A 560 -3.63 19.55 -24.61
C GLY A 560 -4.51 19.30 -23.37
N ALA A 561 -5.54 20.10 -23.18
CA ALA A 561 -6.46 20.02 -22.06
C ALA A 561 -7.40 18.82 -22.18
N ARG A 562 -7.85 18.32 -21.05
CA ARG A 562 -8.88 17.29 -20.97
C ARG A 562 -10.02 17.71 -20.05
N THR A 563 -11.24 17.45 -20.49
CA THR A 563 -12.43 17.56 -19.66
C THR A 563 -12.85 16.18 -19.21
N ILE A 564 -13.02 15.98 -17.94
CA ILE A 564 -13.35 14.70 -17.31
C ILE A 564 -14.70 14.82 -16.63
N GLN A 565 -15.63 13.93 -17.00
CA GLN A 565 -16.93 13.83 -16.37
C GLN A 565 -17.20 12.39 -15.93
N PRO A 566 -17.59 12.12 -14.67
CA PRO A 566 -17.96 10.79 -14.22
C PRO A 566 -19.27 10.35 -14.92
N VAL A 567 -19.28 9.10 -15.37
CA VAL A 567 -20.42 8.47 -16.09
C VAL A 567 -20.54 7.01 -15.67
N ASN A 568 -21.76 6.46 -15.77
CA ASN A 568 -21.95 5.02 -15.60
C ASN A 568 -21.61 4.29 -16.90
N VAL A 569 -20.67 3.36 -16.84
CA VAL A 569 -20.24 2.55 -17.98
C VAL A 569 -20.15 1.08 -17.61
N ASP A 570 -20.98 0.24 -18.23
CA ASP A 570 -20.93 -1.21 -18.02
C ASP A 570 -19.83 -1.89 -18.81
N GLY A 571 -19.39 -3.04 -18.33
CA GLY A 571 -18.40 -3.89 -18.98
C GLY A 571 -17.04 -3.89 -18.29
N ASN A 572 -16.95 -3.36 -17.07
CA ASN A 572 -15.76 -3.46 -16.24
C ASN A 572 -15.77 -4.78 -15.44
N TRP A 573 -14.75 -5.59 -15.65
CA TRP A 573 -14.55 -6.81 -14.88
C TRP A 573 -13.07 -7.22 -14.86
N GLY A 574 -12.69 -8.01 -13.87
CA GLY A 574 -11.35 -8.50 -13.70
C GLY A 574 -11.31 -9.92 -13.15
N LEU A 575 -10.35 -10.71 -13.60
CA LEU A 575 -10.03 -12.04 -13.12
C LEU A 575 -8.57 -12.09 -12.72
N ASN A 576 -8.28 -12.51 -11.49
CA ASN A 576 -6.94 -12.80 -11.02
C ASN A 576 -6.90 -14.25 -10.55
N ALA A 577 -5.93 -15.00 -11.03
CA ALA A 577 -5.73 -16.39 -10.62
C ALA A 577 -4.26 -16.62 -10.28
N ALA A 578 -3.99 -17.40 -9.27
CA ALA A 578 -2.63 -17.81 -8.92
C ALA A 578 -2.62 -19.26 -8.40
N VAL A 579 -1.58 -19.99 -8.78
CA VAL A 579 -1.27 -21.32 -8.30
C VAL A 579 0.14 -21.31 -7.76
N MET A 580 0.30 -21.77 -6.53
CA MET A 580 1.59 -22.01 -5.90
C MET A 580 1.75 -23.50 -5.69
N TYR A 581 2.88 -24.04 -6.12
CA TYR A 581 3.24 -25.42 -5.88
C TYR A 581 4.65 -25.50 -5.33
N ASN A 582 4.79 -26.13 -4.19
CA ASN A 582 6.08 -26.35 -3.54
C ASN A 582 6.21 -27.81 -3.22
N THR A 583 7.37 -28.40 -3.51
CA THR A 583 7.66 -29.78 -3.19
C THR A 583 9.13 -29.99 -2.85
N SER A 584 9.39 -30.95 -1.98
CA SER A 584 10.72 -31.52 -1.82
C SER A 584 10.84 -32.76 -2.69
N ILE A 585 11.94 -32.86 -3.44
CA ILE A 585 12.20 -34.05 -4.29
C ILE A 585 12.62 -35.24 -3.43
N ASP A 586 13.30 -34.95 -2.34
CA ASP A 586 13.82 -35.97 -1.40
C ASP A 586 13.14 -35.85 -0.03
N SER A 587 13.11 -36.96 0.70
CA SER A 587 12.50 -37.04 2.03
C SER A 587 13.24 -36.23 3.09
N ALA A 588 14.52 -35.90 2.87
CA ALA A 588 15.32 -35.09 3.78
C ALA A 588 15.12 -33.58 3.58
N GLY A 589 14.40 -33.15 2.52
CA GLY A 589 14.16 -31.76 2.21
C GLY A 589 15.37 -30.98 1.73
N VAL A 590 16.37 -31.69 1.17
CA VAL A 590 17.60 -31.11 0.64
C VAL A 590 17.37 -30.44 -0.69
N TRP A 591 16.59 -31.07 -1.56
CA TRP A 591 16.18 -30.51 -2.85
C TRP A 591 14.74 -30.03 -2.83
N ASN A 592 14.53 -28.78 -3.17
CA ASN A 592 13.19 -28.20 -3.19
C ASN A 592 12.93 -27.50 -4.53
N ILE A 593 11.71 -27.65 -5.04
CA ILE A 593 11.20 -26.93 -6.20
C ILE A 593 10.00 -26.10 -5.75
N ASN A 594 9.97 -24.83 -6.16
CA ASN A 594 8.84 -23.96 -5.93
C ASN A 594 8.42 -23.33 -7.26
N THR A 595 7.13 -23.31 -7.53
CA THR A 595 6.54 -22.60 -8.65
C THR A 595 5.48 -21.64 -8.18
N PHE A 596 5.35 -20.52 -8.86
CA PHE A 596 4.27 -19.57 -8.67
C PHE A 596 3.81 -19.06 -10.03
N THR A 597 2.71 -19.62 -10.48
CA THR A 597 2.04 -19.22 -11.73
C THR A 597 0.92 -18.25 -11.39
N GLN A 598 0.89 -17.09 -12.04
CA GLN A 598 -0.18 -16.11 -11.88
C GLN A 598 -0.70 -15.62 -13.23
N GLY A 599 -1.99 -15.33 -13.27
CA GLY A 599 -2.63 -14.70 -14.42
C GLY A 599 -3.59 -13.62 -13.95
N SER A 600 -3.59 -12.49 -14.62
CA SER A 600 -4.61 -11.47 -14.44
C SER A 600 -5.14 -11.00 -15.78
N TYR A 601 -6.46 -10.87 -15.85
CA TYR A 601 -7.12 -10.26 -17.00
C TYR A 601 -8.07 -9.18 -16.49
N ASN A 602 -7.89 -7.97 -17.01
CA ASN A 602 -8.71 -6.83 -16.65
C ASN A 602 -9.30 -6.18 -17.90
N ARG A 603 -10.58 -5.94 -17.86
CA ARG A 603 -11.31 -5.21 -18.91
C ARG A 603 -11.84 -3.93 -18.31
N PHE A 604 -11.33 -2.80 -18.82
CA PHE A 604 -11.71 -1.45 -18.43
C PHE A 604 -12.55 -0.84 -19.52
N ALA A 605 -13.66 -0.23 -19.18
CA ALA A 605 -14.53 0.50 -20.07
C ALA A 605 -14.65 1.96 -19.59
N SER A 606 -14.55 2.89 -20.52
CA SER A 606 -14.76 4.33 -20.35
C SER A 606 -15.48 4.89 -21.57
N LEU A 607 -15.88 6.16 -21.52
CA LEU A 607 -16.32 6.88 -22.70
C LEU A 607 -15.23 7.87 -23.11
N LEU A 608 -14.98 7.96 -24.40
CA LEU A 608 -13.97 8.84 -24.96
C LEU A 608 -14.59 9.64 -26.09
N GLN A 609 -14.38 10.94 -26.07
CA GLN A 609 -14.72 11.86 -27.14
C GLN A 609 -13.45 12.48 -27.69
N GLN A 610 -13.19 12.29 -28.96
CA GLN A 610 -11.94 12.67 -29.60
C GLN A 610 -11.74 14.18 -29.70
N ASN A 611 -12.86 14.91 -29.93
CA ASN A 611 -12.93 16.37 -29.91
C ASN A 611 -14.37 16.78 -29.57
N VAL A 612 -14.60 18.07 -29.33
CA VAL A 612 -15.91 18.61 -28.92
C VAL A 612 -17.02 18.34 -29.90
N GLN A 613 -16.70 18.02 -31.16
CA GLN A 613 -17.66 17.80 -32.26
C GLN A 613 -17.89 16.30 -32.58
N SER A 614 -17.06 15.40 -32.01
CA SER A 614 -17.19 13.97 -32.24
C SER A 614 -18.20 13.30 -31.33
N VAL A 615 -18.72 12.13 -31.71
CA VAL A 615 -19.62 11.33 -30.88
C VAL A 615 -18.82 10.69 -29.73
N LEU A 616 -19.46 10.54 -28.58
CA LEU A 616 -18.94 9.83 -27.46
C LEU A 616 -18.89 8.33 -27.73
N GLU A 617 -17.71 7.75 -27.77
CA GLU A 617 -17.47 6.33 -28.07
C GLU A 617 -17.04 5.54 -26.86
N LYS A 618 -17.46 4.28 -26.80
CA LYS A 618 -17.05 3.37 -25.75
C LYS A 618 -15.62 2.87 -25.98
N ASN A 619 -14.71 3.32 -25.13
CA ASN A 619 -13.33 2.90 -25.12
C ASN A 619 -13.15 1.68 -24.22
N ILE A 620 -12.59 0.61 -24.75
CA ILE A 620 -12.36 -0.66 -24.02
C ILE A 620 -10.87 -0.98 -24.08
N THR A 621 -10.25 -1.03 -22.92
CA THR A 621 -8.88 -1.52 -22.78
C THR A 621 -8.90 -2.88 -22.08
N GLN A 622 -8.25 -3.86 -22.69
CA GLN A 622 -8.06 -5.21 -22.19
C GLN A 622 -6.58 -5.37 -21.82
N ASN A 623 -6.32 -5.84 -20.63
CA ASN A 623 -4.96 -6.08 -20.15
C ASN A 623 -4.84 -7.51 -19.61
N LEU A 624 -4.05 -8.34 -20.29
CA LEU A 624 -3.68 -9.69 -19.86
C LEU A 624 -2.25 -9.64 -19.30
N THR A 625 -2.05 -10.10 -18.08
CA THR A 625 -0.72 -10.32 -17.51
C THR A 625 -0.60 -11.78 -17.12
N LEU A 626 0.45 -12.44 -17.59
CA LEU A 626 0.83 -13.79 -17.20
C LEU A 626 2.21 -13.74 -16.54
N GLY A 627 2.32 -14.36 -15.39
CA GLY A 627 3.58 -14.40 -14.64
C GLY A 627 3.90 -15.82 -14.18
N GLU A 628 5.15 -16.19 -14.33
CA GLU A 628 5.71 -17.46 -13.82
C GLU A 628 6.95 -17.18 -13.00
N ARG A 629 7.07 -17.86 -11.88
CA ARG A 629 8.28 -17.86 -11.05
C ARG A 629 8.63 -19.28 -10.73
N LEU A 630 9.85 -19.66 -11.06
CA LEU A 630 10.40 -20.99 -10.77
C LEU A 630 11.60 -20.81 -9.86
N SER A 631 11.75 -21.66 -8.86
CA SER A 631 13.01 -21.81 -8.15
C SER A 631 13.29 -23.26 -7.81
N ALA A 632 14.55 -23.64 -7.95
CA ALA A 632 15.09 -24.92 -7.52
C ALA A 632 16.21 -24.66 -6.52
N SER A 633 16.14 -25.25 -5.35
CA SER A 633 17.14 -25.05 -4.31
C SER A 633 17.70 -26.35 -3.79
N TYR A 634 19.03 -26.36 -3.63
CA TYR A 634 19.78 -27.38 -2.91
C TYR A 634 20.23 -26.80 -1.58
N ARG A 635 20.00 -27.50 -0.48
CA ARG A 635 20.39 -27.04 0.84
C ARG A 635 20.88 -28.19 1.71
N ASN A 636 22.12 -28.09 2.15
CA ASN A 636 22.65 -28.97 3.19
C ASN A 636 23.20 -28.14 4.39
N SER A 637 24.04 -28.72 5.22
CA SER A 637 24.56 -28.08 6.43
C SER A 637 25.52 -26.91 6.16
N TRP A 638 26.23 -26.91 5.04
CA TRP A 638 27.28 -25.91 4.73
C TRP A 638 27.06 -25.16 3.41
N LEU A 639 26.19 -25.66 2.52
CA LEU A 639 25.96 -25.12 1.19
C LEU A 639 24.45 -24.95 0.94
N GLU A 640 24.05 -23.77 0.48
CA GLU A 640 22.75 -23.49 -0.09
C GLU A 640 22.92 -22.85 -1.47
N ILE A 641 22.35 -23.47 -2.48
CA ILE A 641 22.30 -22.93 -3.84
C ILE A 641 20.83 -22.85 -4.23
N GLU A 642 20.40 -21.71 -4.76
CA GLU A 642 19.06 -21.52 -5.34
C GLU A 642 19.23 -20.96 -6.74
N LEU A 643 18.67 -21.65 -7.72
CA LEU A 643 18.48 -21.16 -9.08
C LEU A 643 17.04 -20.65 -9.18
N ASP A 644 16.84 -19.47 -9.70
CA ASP A 644 15.51 -18.91 -9.86
C ASP A 644 15.35 -18.19 -11.18
N GLY A 645 14.11 -18.18 -11.66
CA GLY A 645 13.69 -17.47 -12.84
C GLY A 645 12.31 -16.86 -12.67
N THR A 646 12.09 -15.70 -13.28
CA THR A 646 10.78 -15.06 -13.36
C THR A 646 10.52 -14.66 -14.81
N LEU A 647 9.26 -14.78 -15.23
CA LEU A 647 8.78 -14.30 -16.51
C LEU A 647 7.44 -13.62 -16.29
N ASP A 648 7.34 -12.36 -16.66
CA ASP A 648 6.08 -11.60 -16.68
C ASP A 648 5.82 -11.14 -18.11
N TYR A 649 4.72 -11.59 -18.70
CA TYR A 649 4.23 -11.16 -20.01
C TYR A 649 3.00 -10.30 -19.84
N THR A 650 2.94 -9.15 -20.48
CA THR A 650 1.77 -8.28 -20.49
C THR A 650 1.34 -7.98 -21.93
N HIS A 651 0.09 -8.28 -22.23
CA HIS A 651 -0.57 -7.93 -23.49
C HIS A 651 -1.66 -6.90 -23.23
N THR A 652 -1.56 -5.75 -23.87
CA THR A 652 -2.56 -4.68 -23.82
C THR A 652 -3.20 -4.49 -25.17
N LYS A 653 -4.53 -4.43 -25.19
CA LYS A 653 -5.34 -4.18 -26.39
C LYS A 653 -6.35 -3.08 -26.11
N ASN A 654 -6.43 -2.09 -27.01
CA ASN A 654 -7.43 -1.04 -26.99
C ASN A 654 -8.27 -1.09 -28.27
N ASN A 655 -9.60 -0.91 -28.15
CA ASN A 655 -10.50 -1.04 -29.30
C ASN A 655 -10.51 0.21 -30.20
N LEU A 656 -10.30 1.39 -29.66
CA LEU A 656 -10.27 2.63 -30.43
C LEU A 656 -8.91 2.92 -31.06
N GLN A 657 -7.85 2.28 -30.52
CA GLN A 657 -6.48 2.50 -30.95
C GLN A 657 -5.71 1.19 -31.08
N ALA A 658 -6.07 0.39 -32.07
CA ALA A 658 -5.43 -0.90 -32.31
C ALA A 658 -3.93 -0.79 -32.65
N ALA A 659 -3.47 0.34 -33.18
CA ALA A 659 -2.05 0.59 -33.43
C ALA A 659 -1.19 0.62 -32.15
N ASN A 660 -1.81 0.83 -31.00
CA ASN A 660 -1.13 0.90 -29.70
C ASN A 660 -1.23 -0.40 -28.90
N ASN A 661 -1.71 -1.47 -29.50
CA ASN A 661 -1.63 -2.79 -28.89
C ASN A 661 -0.18 -3.13 -28.64
N GLN A 662 0.14 -3.58 -27.45
CA GLN A 662 1.51 -3.78 -27.06
C GLN A 662 1.70 -5.09 -26.31
N ASN A 663 2.84 -5.72 -26.58
CA ASN A 663 3.35 -6.88 -25.85
C ASN A 663 4.62 -6.47 -25.13
N THR A 664 4.63 -6.61 -23.80
CA THR A 664 5.83 -6.38 -23.02
C THR A 664 6.22 -7.63 -22.27
N TRP A 665 7.51 -7.84 -22.20
CA TRP A 665 8.14 -8.94 -21.50
C TRP A 665 9.09 -8.41 -20.44
N ARG A 666 8.99 -8.93 -19.24
CA ARG A 666 9.96 -8.73 -18.19
C ARG A 666 10.35 -10.10 -17.66
N PHE A 667 11.62 -10.40 -17.75
CA PHE A 667 12.13 -11.68 -17.25
C PHE A 667 13.42 -11.49 -16.47
N SER A 668 13.62 -12.36 -15.50
CA SER A 668 14.87 -12.43 -14.77
C SER A 668 15.23 -13.88 -14.51
N TYR A 669 16.52 -14.14 -14.48
CA TYR A 669 17.07 -15.44 -14.07
C TYR A 669 18.36 -15.19 -13.30
N GLY A 670 18.67 -16.14 -12.39
CA GLY A 670 19.85 -15.95 -11.57
C GLY A 670 20.08 -17.06 -10.57
N THR A 671 21.04 -16.80 -9.72
CA THR A 671 21.46 -17.73 -8.69
C THR A 671 21.74 -17.01 -7.37
N ASN A 672 21.38 -17.66 -6.28
CA ASN A 672 21.76 -17.30 -4.93
C ASN A 672 22.62 -18.44 -4.37
N VAL A 673 23.79 -18.10 -3.87
CA VAL A 673 24.72 -19.07 -3.27
C VAL A 673 25.09 -18.62 -1.87
N ASN A 674 25.03 -19.53 -0.91
CA ASN A 674 25.41 -19.29 0.47
C ASN A 674 26.28 -20.47 0.95
N VAL A 675 27.54 -20.17 1.29
CA VAL A 675 28.53 -21.16 1.73
C VAL A 675 28.93 -20.86 3.16
N MET A 676 28.77 -21.84 4.03
CA MET A 676 29.22 -21.79 5.44
C MET A 676 30.52 -22.55 5.59
N LEU A 677 31.59 -21.83 5.86
CA LEU A 677 32.91 -22.41 6.08
C LEU A 677 33.12 -22.91 7.52
N PRO A 678 34.03 -23.91 7.75
CA PRO A 678 34.17 -24.54 9.07
C PRO A 678 34.49 -23.57 10.23
N TRP A 679 35.14 -22.44 9.94
CA TRP A 679 35.55 -21.44 10.95
C TRP A 679 34.47 -20.35 11.17
N ASN A 680 33.19 -20.68 10.97
CA ASN A 680 32.05 -19.76 11.14
C ASN A 680 32.06 -18.52 10.23
N MET A 681 32.69 -18.66 9.07
CA MET A 681 32.65 -17.66 8.00
C MET A 681 31.55 -18.04 7.01
N THR A 682 30.83 -17.05 6.53
CA THR A 682 29.77 -17.23 5.53
C THR A 682 30.05 -16.33 4.33
N ILE A 683 30.04 -16.92 3.15
CA ILE A 683 30.07 -16.22 1.87
C ILE A 683 28.70 -16.35 1.26
N ALA A 684 28.07 -15.22 0.96
CA ALA A 684 26.78 -15.21 0.29
C ALA A 684 26.85 -14.30 -0.93
N THR A 685 26.28 -14.75 -2.04
CA THR A 685 26.23 -13.95 -3.28
C THR A 685 24.94 -14.19 -4.01
N ASP A 686 24.44 -13.15 -4.67
CA ASP A 686 23.33 -13.26 -5.61
C ASP A 686 23.67 -12.55 -6.91
N LEU A 687 23.41 -13.22 -8.02
CA LEU A 687 23.63 -12.72 -9.35
C LEU A 687 22.38 -12.94 -10.19
N HIS A 688 21.78 -11.85 -10.68
CA HIS A 688 20.55 -11.90 -11.45
C HIS A 688 20.62 -11.01 -12.67
N GLU A 689 20.30 -11.56 -13.81
CA GLU A 689 20.00 -10.79 -15.03
C GLU A 689 18.52 -10.41 -15.00
N GLN A 690 18.22 -9.13 -15.21
CA GLN A 690 16.86 -8.62 -15.39
C GLN A 690 16.74 -7.96 -16.75
N SER A 691 15.77 -8.38 -17.54
CA SER A 691 15.59 -7.89 -18.90
C SER A 691 14.17 -7.39 -19.12
N ARG A 692 14.04 -6.34 -19.92
CA ARG A 692 12.79 -5.76 -20.36
C ARG A 692 12.75 -5.65 -21.86
N ARG A 693 11.58 -5.95 -22.47
CA ARG A 693 11.39 -5.91 -23.93
C ARG A 693 9.99 -5.43 -24.26
N GLY A 694 9.86 -4.85 -25.44
CA GLY A 694 8.57 -4.44 -26.01
C GLY A 694 8.08 -3.08 -25.53
N TYR A 695 8.95 -2.24 -24.97
CA TYR A 695 8.63 -0.86 -24.61
C TYR A 695 8.87 0.08 -25.79
N ASN A 696 8.00 1.08 -25.99
CA ASN A 696 8.10 2.04 -27.08
C ASN A 696 9.31 2.97 -26.93
N ASP A 697 9.58 3.43 -25.70
CA ASP A 697 10.83 4.11 -25.39
C ASP A 697 11.96 3.06 -25.37
N ALA A 698 12.88 3.17 -26.33
CA ALA A 698 13.98 2.24 -26.47
C ALA A 698 14.90 2.18 -25.23
N SER A 699 14.99 3.28 -24.48
CA SER A 699 15.78 3.36 -23.22
C SER A 699 15.24 2.47 -22.12
N LEU A 700 13.97 2.05 -22.22
CA LEU A 700 13.31 1.18 -21.25
C LEU A 700 13.47 -0.32 -21.58
N ASN A 701 14.01 -0.66 -22.76
CA ASN A 701 14.32 -2.03 -23.16
C ASN A 701 15.75 -2.39 -22.70
N THR A 702 15.90 -2.70 -21.42
CA THR A 702 17.19 -2.85 -20.74
C THR A 702 17.56 -4.31 -20.46
N ASN A 703 18.86 -4.53 -20.30
CA ASN A 703 19.44 -5.70 -19.63
C ASN A 703 20.21 -5.19 -18.42
N GLU A 704 19.95 -5.76 -17.26
CA GLU A 704 20.52 -5.33 -15.99
C GLU A 704 21.09 -6.55 -15.27
N LEU A 705 22.41 -6.70 -15.25
CA LEU A 705 23.08 -7.73 -14.48
C LEU A 705 23.37 -7.19 -13.07
N ILE A 706 22.58 -7.62 -12.11
CA ILE A 706 22.69 -7.17 -10.73
C ILE A 706 23.46 -8.21 -9.93
N TRP A 707 24.58 -7.80 -9.38
CA TRP A 707 25.45 -8.65 -8.57
C TRP A 707 25.63 -8.06 -7.17
N ASN A 708 25.26 -8.85 -6.17
CA ASN A 708 25.47 -8.53 -4.76
C ASN A 708 26.31 -9.63 -4.10
N ALA A 709 27.10 -9.26 -3.11
CA ALA A 709 27.93 -10.22 -2.36
C ALA A 709 28.03 -9.82 -0.89
N GLN A 710 28.21 -10.78 -0.03
CA GLN A 710 28.43 -10.57 1.40
C GLN A 710 29.46 -11.57 1.92
N LEU A 711 30.38 -11.07 2.72
CA LEU A 711 31.30 -11.86 3.53
C LEU A 711 30.98 -11.60 5.00
N SER A 712 30.77 -12.64 5.78
CA SER A 712 30.46 -12.53 7.21
C SER A 712 31.33 -13.46 8.02
N GLN A 713 31.82 -12.99 9.17
CA GLN A 713 32.57 -13.77 10.13
C GLN A 713 31.90 -13.64 11.49
N SER A 714 31.61 -14.78 12.11
CA SER A 714 31.06 -14.82 13.45
C SER A 714 32.15 -15.07 14.48
N PHE A 715 32.07 -14.32 15.59
CA PHE A 715 33.00 -14.33 16.70
C PHE A 715 32.25 -14.54 18.01
N LEU A 716 33.00 -14.76 19.07
CA LEU A 716 32.54 -14.96 20.43
C LEU A 716 31.71 -16.24 20.60
N ARG A 717 31.57 -16.63 21.86
CA ARG A 717 30.83 -17.83 22.22
C ARG A 717 29.36 -17.72 21.80
N GLY A 718 28.84 -18.72 21.12
CA GLY A 718 27.48 -18.72 20.60
C GLY A 718 27.26 -17.82 19.40
N ASN A 719 28.34 -17.45 18.71
CA ASN A 719 28.27 -16.54 17.53
C ASN A 719 27.59 -15.21 17.87
N ALA A 720 27.87 -14.67 19.08
CA ALA A 720 27.21 -13.48 19.57
C ALA A 720 27.55 -12.22 18.77
N LEU A 721 28.75 -12.11 18.23
CA LEU A 721 29.20 -11.02 17.38
C LEU A 721 29.38 -11.53 15.95
N THR A 722 28.75 -10.88 14.97
CA THR A 722 28.99 -11.14 13.55
C THR A 722 29.41 -9.85 12.88
N MET A 723 30.55 -9.88 12.20
CA MET A 723 31.00 -8.78 11.35
C MET A 723 30.82 -9.16 9.90
N SER A 724 30.36 -8.22 9.08
CA SER A 724 30.12 -8.48 7.67
C SER A 724 30.47 -7.29 6.80
N VAL A 725 30.90 -7.60 5.58
CA VAL A 725 31.06 -6.65 4.48
C VAL A 725 30.05 -7.02 3.41
N GLN A 726 29.24 -6.07 3.00
CA GLN A 726 28.19 -6.24 2.01
C GLN A 726 28.46 -5.33 0.82
N PHE A 727 28.38 -5.91 -0.37
CA PHE A 727 28.52 -5.24 -1.65
C PHE A 727 27.18 -5.26 -2.35
N TYR A 728 26.64 -4.11 -2.67
CA TYR A 728 25.35 -3.96 -3.34
C TYR A 728 25.55 -3.44 -4.74
N ASP A 729 24.88 -4.06 -5.72
CA ASP A 729 24.91 -3.69 -7.14
C ASP A 729 26.33 -3.37 -7.61
N ILE A 730 27.21 -4.37 -7.54
CA ILE A 730 28.66 -4.26 -7.86
C ILE A 730 28.87 -3.71 -9.26
N LEU A 731 28.00 -4.09 -10.19
CA LEU A 731 28.08 -3.73 -11.61
C LEU A 731 27.38 -2.39 -11.92
N ARG A 732 26.66 -1.79 -10.97
CA ARG A 732 25.94 -0.51 -11.10
C ARG A 732 24.89 -0.48 -12.21
N GLN A 733 24.17 -1.57 -12.40
CA GLN A 733 23.21 -1.70 -13.49
C GLN A 733 21.75 -1.66 -13.04
N GLN A 734 21.49 -1.57 -11.74
CA GLN A 734 20.11 -1.57 -11.24
C GLN A 734 19.35 -0.29 -11.61
N SER A 735 18.19 -0.43 -12.24
CA SER A 735 17.25 0.65 -12.50
C SER A 735 15.85 0.36 -11.89
N ASN A 736 15.01 1.39 -11.81
CA ASN A 736 13.64 1.28 -11.32
C ASN A 736 12.66 1.80 -12.36
N LEU A 737 11.81 0.94 -12.86
CA LEU A 737 10.74 1.28 -13.79
C LEU A 737 9.40 0.71 -13.31
N SER A 738 8.35 1.52 -13.39
CA SER A 738 6.96 1.12 -13.17
C SER A 738 6.12 1.40 -14.40
N ARG A 739 5.24 0.48 -14.77
CA ARG A 739 4.24 0.67 -15.82
C ARG A 739 2.84 0.52 -15.24
N VAL A 740 1.97 1.48 -15.55
CA VAL A 740 0.54 1.46 -15.21
C VAL A 740 -0.27 1.62 -16.49
N ILE A 741 -1.26 0.77 -16.68
CA ILE A 741 -2.17 0.80 -17.83
C ILE A 741 -3.60 0.82 -17.32
N ASN A 742 -4.40 1.73 -17.84
CA ASN A 742 -5.84 1.82 -17.58
C ASN A 742 -6.65 2.04 -18.88
N ALA A 743 -7.94 2.30 -18.76
CA ALA A 743 -8.82 2.47 -19.93
C ALA A 743 -8.44 3.64 -20.85
N THR A 744 -7.75 4.64 -20.36
CA THR A 744 -7.53 5.90 -21.09
C THR A 744 -6.07 6.20 -21.37
N MET A 745 -5.12 5.52 -20.71
CA MET A 745 -3.70 5.83 -20.88
C MET A 745 -2.78 4.69 -20.42
N ARG A 746 -1.57 4.74 -20.96
CA ARG A 746 -0.38 4.03 -20.46
C ARG A 746 0.59 5.04 -19.86
N THR A 747 1.14 4.70 -18.72
CA THR A 747 2.12 5.52 -18.00
C THR A 747 3.34 4.67 -17.67
N ASP A 748 4.49 5.08 -18.13
CA ASP A 748 5.79 4.52 -17.78
C ASP A 748 6.55 5.51 -16.91
N THR A 749 7.00 5.09 -15.75
CA THR A 749 7.72 5.96 -14.81
C THR A 749 9.01 5.31 -14.37
N GLU A 750 10.10 6.00 -14.58
CA GLU A 750 11.43 5.67 -14.09
C GLU A 750 11.73 6.49 -12.82
N TYR A 751 12.38 5.86 -11.85
CA TYR A 751 12.70 6.47 -10.55
C TYR A 751 14.19 6.46 -10.29
N ASN A 752 14.67 7.44 -9.51
CA ASN A 752 15.99 7.33 -8.93
C ASN A 752 16.06 6.18 -7.91
N SER A 753 17.20 5.53 -7.82
CA SER A 753 17.45 4.41 -6.93
C SER A 753 18.74 4.57 -6.16
N ILE A 754 18.92 3.79 -5.10
CA ILE A 754 20.21 3.64 -4.44
C ILE A 754 21.07 2.73 -5.28
N ASN A 755 22.09 3.32 -5.91
CA ASN A 755 23.07 2.58 -6.69
C ASN A 755 24.17 1.99 -5.81
N SER A 756 25.00 1.16 -6.43
CA SER A 756 26.18 0.48 -5.90
C SER A 756 26.83 1.15 -4.70
N TYR A 757 26.95 0.43 -3.60
CA TYR A 757 27.65 0.84 -2.38
C TYR A 757 28.20 -0.38 -1.62
N ILE A 758 29.18 -0.13 -0.74
CA ILE A 758 29.74 -1.14 0.16
C ILE A 758 29.33 -0.76 1.58
N MET A 759 28.95 -1.76 2.38
CA MET A 759 28.56 -1.57 3.77
C MET A 759 29.28 -2.53 4.69
N PHE A 760 29.91 -2.00 5.72
CA PHE A 760 30.45 -2.75 6.84
C PHE A 760 29.41 -2.82 7.95
N LYS A 761 29.11 -4.01 8.46
CA LYS A 761 28.15 -4.20 9.54
C LYS A 761 28.75 -5.01 10.68
N ALA A 762 28.36 -4.63 11.88
CA ALA A 762 28.59 -5.38 13.12
C ALA A 762 27.24 -5.68 13.76
N SER A 763 26.94 -6.96 13.96
CA SER A 763 25.73 -7.45 14.60
C SER A 763 26.08 -8.12 15.91
N TYR A 764 25.52 -7.63 17.03
CA TYR A 764 25.69 -8.22 18.34
C TYR A 764 24.37 -8.75 18.88
N ARG A 765 24.36 -10.00 19.31
CA ARG A 765 23.19 -10.69 19.85
C ARG A 765 23.44 -11.14 21.29
N LEU A 766 22.59 -10.70 22.20
CA LEU A 766 22.61 -11.10 23.60
C LEU A 766 21.34 -11.91 23.91
N ASN A 767 21.51 -13.14 24.42
CA ASN A 767 20.42 -14.00 24.82
C ASN A 767 20.64 -14.46 26.24
N LEU A 768 19.84 -13.97 27.18
CA LEU A 768 19.88 -14.28 28.61
C LEU A 768 18.58 -14.96 29.03
N PHE A 769 18.36 -16.20 28.54
CA PHE A 769 17.21 -17.01 28.89
C PHE A 769 17.62 -18.26 29.69
N GLY A 770 16.78 -18.67 30.64
CA GLY A 770 16.79 -20.01 31.20
C GLY A 770 17.93 -20.38 32.16
N GLY A 771 18.60 -19.40 32.80
CA GLY A 771 19.62 -19.67 33.81
C GLY A 771 20.90 -20.31 33.26
N LYS A 772 21.76 -20.86 34.17
CA LYS A 772 23.09 -21.43 33.82
C LYS A 772 23.04 -22.55 32.75
N ALA A 773 21.94 -23.27 32.62
CA ALA A 773 21.78 -24.37 31.64
C ALA A 773 21.71 -23.89 30.17
N ALA A 774 21.26 -22.66 29.92
CA ALA A 774 21.22 -22.11 28.58
C ALA A 774 22.60 -21.72 28.03
N TRP A 775 23.56 -21.48 28.90
CA TRP A 775 24.93 -21.16 28.55
C TRP A 775 25.79 -22.40 28.26
N SER A 776 25.40 -23.58 28.73
CA SER A 776 26.21 -24.80 28.64
C SER A 776 25.97 -25.67 27.41
N LYS A 777 24.85 -25.46 26.72
CA LYS A 777 24.53 -26.20 25.50
C LYS A 777 24.43 -25.26 24.29
N GLY A 778 25.58 -24.69 23.95
CA GLY A 778 25.81 -24.15 22.61
C GLY A 778 26.03 -25.32 21.65
N GLU A 779 25.01 -26.16 21.47
CA GLU A 779 25.00 -27.08 20.35
C GLU A 779 24.91 -26.28 19.06
N ASN A 780 25.78 -26.62 18.14
CA ASN A 780 26.05 -26.08 16.81
C ASN A 780 24.84 -26.00 15.85
N HIS A 781 23.76 -25.35 16.27
CA HIS A 781 22.58 -25.12 15.44
C HIS A 781 22.05 -23.69 15.46
N SER A 782 22.87 -22.73 15.88
CA SER A 782 22.58 -21.34 15.51
C SER A 782 23.02 -21.13 14.05
N ARG A 783 22.25 -21.67 13.12
CA ARG A 783 22.28 -21.21 11.74
C ARG A 783 21.99 -19.74 11.77
N SER A 784 23.04 -18.93 11.88
CA SER A 784 22.98 -17.50 11.59
C SER A 784 22.50 -17.40 10.16
N ARG A 785 21.19 -17.27 9.95
CA ARG A 785 20.61 -16.82 8.69
C ARG A 785 20.97 -15.35 8.50
N GLY A 786 22.24 -15.04 8.43
CA GLY A 786 22.76 -13.83 7.82
C GLY A 786 22.83 -14.04 6.31
N GLY A 787 22.17 -15.05 5.77
CA GLY A 787 21.99 -15.25 4.35
C GLY A 787 20.91 -14.30 3.85
N PHE A 788 21.03 -13.93 2.63
CA PHE A 788 20.05 -13.24 1.82
C PHE A 788 18.68 -13.87 2.03
N ASN A 789 17.91 -13.37 3.01
CA ASN A 789 16.52 -13.73 3.09
C ASN A 789 15.83 -13.04 1.92
N ARG A 790 15.89 -13.65 0.75
CA ARG A 790 14.76 -13.55 -0.12
C ARG A 790 13.58 -14.06 0.71
N ASP A 791 12.72 -13.12 1.12
CA ASP A 791 11.39 -13.51 1.54
C ASP A 791 10.85 -14.36 0.40
N ARG A 792 10.83 -15.66 0.59
CA ARG A 792 10.05 -16.53 -0.26
C ARG A 792 8.66 -15.89 -0.28
N GLN A 793 8.26 -15.38 -1.43
CA GLN A 793 6.86 -15.18 -1.74
C GLN A 793 6.20 -16.57 -1.88
N GLY A 794 6.43 -17.40 -0.92
CA GLY A 794 5.74 -18.64 -0.71
C GLY A 794 4.87 -18.47 0.51
N GLY A 795 3.66 -18.05 0.35
CA GLY A 795 2.73 -17.70 1.40
C GLY A 795 2.50 -16.20 1.48
N GLY A 796 2.22 -15.58 0.35
CA GLY A 796 1.48 -14.35 0.33
C GLY A 796 0.09 -14.65 0.89
N GLY A 797 -0.06 -14.63 2.19
CA GLY A 797 -1.34 -14.29 2.76
C GLY A 797 -1.66 -12.92 2.21
N PHE A 798 -2.56 -12.87 1.24
CA PHE A 798 -3.17 -11.62 0.86
C PHE A 798 -3.84 -11.08 2.12
N VAL A 799 -3.29 -10.01 2.67
CA VAL A 799 -3.97 -9.24 3.69
C VAL A 799 -5.15 -8.61 2.98
N TYR A 800 -6.35 -9.10 3.28
CA TYR A 800 -7.58 -8.49 2.82
C TYR A 800 -7.93 -7.32 3.73
N HIS A 801 -7.99 -6.16 3.14
CA HIS A 801 -8.76 -5.03 3.68
C HIS A 801 -10.22 -5.16 3.26
#